data_ca79bc055edb961d66d70ace6143d841
#
_entry.id   ca79bc055edb961d66d70ace6143d841
#
_cell.length_a   1.000
_cell.length_b   1.000
_cell.length_c   1.000
_cell.angle_alpha   90.00
_cell.angle_beta   90.00
_cell.angle_gamma   90.00
#
_symmetry.space_group_name_H-M   'P 1'
#
loop_
_entity.id
_entity.type
_entity.pdbx_description
1 polymer ?
#
loop_
_entity_poly.entity_id
_entity_poly.type
_entity_poly.pdbx_seq_one_letter_code
_entity_poly.pdbx_strand_id
1 'polypeptide(L)'
;MKTMKKLWILMAALTATLLLCVISASACTMVYVGSDLTDDGSSFMARSEDYSNGYNKIAHVNQHGKYAAGSVYEGCYGFTHTFTHDSYAYTATSDDNISGVCPDCGQTHPHTPMEEVGSNEKGVSVSAMVTLSPNGAVVNADPMEDLGICESDMATILLSEASSAKEGVELLLNIFDTVGAGEPSGVLIGDQNEIWYVENFTGHTYTAVKLSSDMITMNPNMGAIGLVDLDDTDNVLSSANLIEVAKQAGTYEGSETENTIDVYKSYCAYANGSPNTRLVNGLNYFLASDTLSASTIAPEDFTISNVKNGKVVSLYTNIQNKLGKISIHDMVDYYKVDDIANIGNLEWHIFQIQSADAPETGTIEWLAMEHGQYSVAIPYFPSLTTDMYDGYKFGGEEATTTDTAPADPYGTYAFSSYWGSGYVVLPEGWENGYYWTVDALSNYALSDQCSAEDNALIHSELAKVQQLCYDKAAEMKAALADMSGDEAKAYATGQSAALAQQAHTLTLELYKHVVSHEHTYGEWETTTAPTCKDEGVATQTCKFCDATQTKSLPKSDGHSWDDGVVTKTATTEADGVKTYTCTVCQATKAEAIPALASDAGSNAPASEPNPATGDSANLMLLGAVMLLSVTGTVFVVKKKILVK
;
A
#
# COMPACT_ATOMS: atom_id res chain seq x y z
N MET A 1 31.02 1.07 -54.13
CA MET A 1 31.35 1.42 -52.75
C MET A 1 30.47 2.52 -52.15
N LYS A 2 30.19 3.65 -52.81
CA LYS A 2 29.33 4.71 -52.26
C LYS A 2 27.86 4.27 -52.12
N THR A 3 27.35 3.45 -53.03
CA THR A 3 25.96 2.96 -52.98
C THR A 3 25.74 1.90 -51.90
N MET A 4 26.72 1.03 -51.66
CA MET A 4 26.67 0.05 -50.59
C MET A 4 26.74 0.71 -49.19
N LYS A 5 27.56 1.76 -49.01
CA LYS A 5 27.58 2.51 -47.75
C LYS A 5 26.25 3.20 -47.45
N LYS A 6 25.56 3.74 -48.46
CA LYS A 6 24.21 4.32 -48.28
C LYS A 6 23.17 3.25 -47.93
N LEU A 7 23.27 2.05 -48.51
CA LEU A 7 22.38 0.93 -48.21
C LEU A 7 22.61 0.43 -46.77
N TRP A 8 23.87 0.36 -46.32
CA TRP A 8 24.20 0.01 -44.91
C TRP A 8 23.74 1.06 -43.90
N ILE A 9 23.83 2.36 -44.22
CA ILE A 9 23.32 3.44 -43.36
C ILE A 9 21.78 3.42 -43.33
N LEU A 10 21.14 3.13 -44.47
CA LEU A 10 19.67 2.98 -44.51
C LEU A 10 19.18 1.75 -43.76
N MET A 11 19.89 0.63 -43.87
CA MET A 11 19.60 -0.59 -43.09
C MET A 11 19.88 -0.39 -41.61
N ALA A 12 20.96 0.29 -41.23
CA ALA A 12 21.23 0.62 -39.83
C ALA A 12 20.24 1.64 -39.24
N ALA A 13 19.77 2.60 -40.03
CA ALA A 13 18.68 3.49 -39.64
C ALA A 13 17.34 2.77 -39.53
N LEU A 14 17.04 1.84 -40.48
CA LEU A 14 15.81 1.02 -40.42
C LEU A 14 15.82 0.00 -39.29
N THR A 15 16.99 -0.59 -38.97
CA THR A 15 17.16 -1.44 -37.79
C THR A 15 17.14 -0.64 -36.49
N ALA A 16 17.67 0.58 -36.45
CA ALA A 16 17.56 1.47 -35.28
C ALA A 16 16.11 1.93 -35.09
N THR A 17 15.36 2.24 -36.15
CA THR A 17 13.92 2.56 -36.07
C THR A 17 13.06 1.35 -35.75
N LEU A 18 13.44 0.13 -36.12
CA LEU A 18 12.77 -1.12 -35.75
C LEU A 18 13.17 -1.58 -34.32
N LEU A 19 14.35 -1.21 -33.83
CA LEU A 19 14.77 -1.47 -32.44
C LEU A 19 14.18 -0.46 -31.44
N LEU A 20 13.73 0.71 -31.89
CA LEU A 20 12.98 1.67 -31.06
C LEU A 20 11.49 1.29 -30.89
N CYS A 21 11.00 0.25 -31.56
CA CYS A 21 9.61 -0.21 -31.50
C CYS A 21 9.37 -1.45 -30.62
N VAL A 22 10.37 -1.90 -29.85
CA VAL A 22 10.17 -2.97 -28.85
C VAL A 22 10.93 -2.61 -27.57
N ILE A 23 10.68 -1.42 -27.07
CA ILE A 23 10.73 -1.24 -25.62
C ILE A 23 9.39 -1.82 -25.16
N SER A 24 9.41 -3.03 -24.60
CA SER A 24 8.42 -3.40 -23.62
C SER A 24 8.67 -2.42 -22.48
N ALA A 25 8.12 -1.21 -22.59
CA ALA A 25 8.07 -0.29 -21.50
C ALA A 25 7.37 -1.07 -20.38
N SER A 26 8.05 -1.36 -19.30
CA SER A 26 7.42 -1.48 -18.00
C SER A 26 6.44 -0.34 -17.95
N ALA A 27 5.18 -0.58 -17.66
CA ALA A 27 4.22 0.45 -17.99
C ALA A 27 3.03 0.34 -17.08
N CYS A 28 2.72 1.46 -16.42
CA CYS A 28 1.66 1.69 -15.45
C CYS A 28 0.30 1.11 -15.86
N THR A 29 -0.54 0.78 -14.88
CA THR A 29 -1.91 0.34 -15.14
C THR A 29 -2.88 1.09 -14.23
N MET A 30 -3.64 2.02 -14.81
CA MET A 30 -4.72 2.72 -14.14
C MET A 30 -6.02 1.93 -14.18
N VAL A 31 -6.84 2.09 -13.12
CA VAL A 31 -8.23 1.62 -13.10
C VAL A 31 -9.09 2.55 -12.27
N TYR A 32 -10.31 2.76 -12.74
CA TYR A 32 -11.37 3.43 -12.00
C TYR A 32 -12.59 2.52 -11.89
N VAL A 33 -13.21 2.52 -10.71
CA VAL A 33 -14.49 1.85 -10.45
C VAL A 33 -15.43 2.83 -9.78
N GLY A 34 -16.58 3.07 -10.38
CA GLY A 34 -17.57 4.02 -9.89
C GLY A 34 -18.37 3.49 -8.69
N SER A 35 -18.84 4.41 -7.84
CA SER A 35 -19.47 4.11 -6.55
C SER A 35 -20.76 3.28 -6.62
N ASP A 36 -21.48 3.31 -7.73
CA ASP A 36 -22.67 2.46 -7.93
C ASP A 36 -22.31 0.99 -8.12
N LEU A 37 -21.06 0.65 -8.39
CA LEU A 37 -20.57 -0.71 -8.63
C LEU A 37 -19.87 -1.30 -7.42
N THR A 38 -19.66 -0.56 -6.36
CA THR A 38 -18.92 -1.00 -5.16
C THR A 38 -19.87 -1.44 -4.04
N ASP A 39 -19.38 -2.21 -3.10
CA ASP A 39 -20.17 -2.77 -2.01
C ASP A 39 -20.46 -1.77 -0.88
N ASP A 40 -19.57 -0.79 -0.70
CA ASP A 40 -19.67 0.24 0.35
C ASP A 40 -20.03 1.64 -0.19
N GLY A 41 -20.21 1.77 -1.52
CA GLY A 41 -20.55 3.05 -2.18
C GLY A 41 -19.35 4.00 -2.34
N SER A 42 -18.12 3.54 -2.14
CA SER A 42 -16.92 4.30 -2.51
C SER A 42 -16.62 4.20 -4.00
N SER A 43 -15.94 5.20 -4.55
CA SER A 43 -15.28 5.06 -5.85
C SER A 43 -13.84 4.61 -5.62
N PHE A 44 -13.30 3.80 -6.53
CA PHE A 44 -11.88 3.45 -6.52
C PHE A 44 -11.17 4.14 -7.68
N MET A 45 -10.08 4.81 -7.35
CA MET A 45 -9.14 5.41 -8.29
C MET A 45 -7.76 4.82 -7.98
N ALA A 46 -7.17 4.10 -8.92
CA ALA A 46 -6.00 3.29 -8.63
C ALA A 46 -5.02 3.21 -9.82
N ARG A 47 -3.73 2.97 -9.50
CA ARG A 47 -2.67 2.77 -10.48
C ARG A 47 -1.57 1.88 -9.92
N SER A 48 -0.92 1.07 -10.77
CA SER A 48 0.45 0.61 -10.54
C SER A 48 1.42 1.49 -11.30
N GLU A 49 2.58 1.73 -10.73
CA GLU A 49 3.72 2.29 -11.43
C GLU A 49 4.70 1.19 -11.79
N ASP A 50 5.09 1.15 -13.05
CA ASP A 50 5.95 0.11 -13.56
C ASP A 50 7.15 0.74 -14.29
N TYR A 51 8.36 0.40 -13.84
CA TYR A 51 9.60 0.85 -14.47
C TYR A 51 10.67 -0.25 -14.42
N SER A 52 11.90 0.10 -14.08
CA SER A 52 12.99 -0.86 -13.98
C SER A 52 13.03 -1.54 -12.62
N ASN A 53 13.15 -2.87 -12.61
CA ASN A 53 13.35 -3.62 -11.38
C ASN A 53 14.59 -3.09 -10.60
N GLY A 54 14.47 -2.97 -9.27
CA GLY A 54 15.52 -2.44 -8.40
C GLY A 54 15.63 -0.91 -8.41
N TYR A 55 14.58 -0.22 -8.84
CA TYR A 55 14.48 1.25 -8.82
C TYR A 55 13.68 1.72 -7.60
N ASN A 56 14.34 2.33 -6.63
CA ASN A 56 13.75 2.61 -5.32
C ASN A 56 12.63 3.65 -5.35
N LYS A 57 11.55 3.36 -4.63
CA LYS A 57 10.47 4.30 -4.35
C LYS A 57 10.42 4.64 -2.86
N ILE A 58 10.15 5.91 -2.58
CA ILE A 58 9.91 6.42 -1.23
C ILE A 58 8.49 6.98 -1.10
N ALA A 59 7.93 6.92 0.10
CA ALA A 59 6.68 7.60 0.41
C ALA A 59 6.89 8.59 1.56
N HIS A 60 6.35 9.79 1.41
CA HIS A 60 6.55 10.90 2.34
C HIS A 60 5.33 11.81 2.43
N VAL A 61 5.38 12.75 3.37
CA VAL A 61 4.37 13.81 3.50
C VAL A 61 5.02 15.16 3.30
N ASN A 62 4.51 15.92 2.35
CA ASN A 62 4.85 17.32 2.18
C ASN A 62 3.99 18.17 3.11
N GLN A 63 4.64 18.92 3.97
CA GLN A 63 3.95 19.76 4.95
C GLN A 63 3.33 20.99 4.30
N HIS A 64 2.24 21.50 4.87
CA HIS A 64 1.62 22.74 4.44
C HIS A 64 2.64 23.88 4.35
N GLY A 65 2.66 24.60 3.24
CA GLY A 65 3.60 25.70 3.00
C GLY A 65 5.03 25.25 2.63
N LYS A 66 5.25 23.98 2.24
CA LYS A 66 6.54 23.55 1.66
C LYS A 66 6.95 24.47 0.52
N TYR A 67 6.01 24.84 -0.32
CA TYR A 67 6.15 25.86 -1.36
C TYR A 67 5.36 27.08 -0.93
N ALA A 68 6.05 28.21 -0.73
CA ALA A 68 5.40 29.45 -0.34
C ALA A 68 4.76 30.15 -1.56
N ALA A 69 3.70 30.94 -1.32
CA ALA A 69 3.10 31.80 -2.33
C ALA A 69 4.16 32.66 -3.05
N GLY A 70 4.15 32.64 -4.39
CA GLY A 70 5.10 33.34 -5.24
C GLY A 70 6.46 32.67 -5.39
N SER A 71 6.73 31.52 -4.75
CA SER A 71 7.91 30.72 -5.05
C SER A 71 7.77 30.01 -6.40
N VAL A 72 8.91 29.69 -7.01
CA VAL A 72 8.96 29.01 -8.31
C VAL A 72 9.37 27.57 -8.11
N TYR A 73 8.57 26.66 -8.61
CA TYR A 73 8.91 25.28 -8.81
C TYR A 73 9.73 25.13 -10.10
N GLU A 74 10.75 24.29 -10.08
CA GLU A 74 11.53 23.91 -11.24
C GLU A 74 11.58 22.38 -11.30
N GLY A 75 10.94 21.80 -12.31
CA GLY A 75 10.88 20.38 -12.54
C GLY A 75 12.14 19.80 -13.16
N CYS A 76 12.21 18.48 -13.20
CA CYS A 76 13.37 17.73 -13.68
C CYS A 76 13.76 18.09 -15.12
N TYR A 77 12.77 18.31 -15.99
CA TYR A 77 12.97 18.63 -17.40
C TYR A 77 12.91 20.14 -17.71
N GLY A 78 12.92 20.98 -16.67
CA GLY A 78 12.99 22.44 -16.81
C GLY A 78 11.63 23.12 -16.93
N PHE A 79 10.54 22.39 -16.74
CA PHE A 79 9.21 22.98 -16.52
C PHE A 79 9.25 23.86 -15.28
N THR A 80 8.59 25.03 -15.33
CA THR A 80 8.51 25.94 -14.19
C THR A 80 7.08 26.34 -13.89
N HIS A 81 6.75 26.42 -12.60
CA HIS A 81 5.46 26.88 -12.12
C HIS A 81 5.64 27.84 -10.96
N THR A 82 4.81 28.90 -10.89
CA THR A 82 4.81 29.84 -9.76
C THR A 82 3.58 29.61 -8.91
N PHE A 83 3.77 29.19 -7.64
CA PHE A 83 2.67 28.93 -6.73
C PHE A 83 1.85 30.17 -6.41
N THR A 84 0.53 30.04 -6.45
CA THR A 84 -0.42 31.17 -6.24
C THR A 84 -0.68 31.41 -4.75
N HIS A 85 -0.55 30.38 -3.92
CA HIS A 85 -0.67 30.42 -2.46
C HIS A 85 0.34 29.46 -1.81
N ASP A 86 0.40 29.44 -0.48
CA ASP A 86 1.20 28.44 0.26
C ASP A 86 0.62 27.05 -0.03
N SER A 87 1.48 26.09 -0.42
CA SER A 87 1.05 24.75 -0.83
C SER A 87 0.27 24.03 0.27
N TYR A 88 -0.74 23.26 -0.10
CA TYR A 88 -1.41 22.33 0.80
C TYR A 88 -0.45 21.25 1.27
N ALA A 89 -0.73 20.65 2.45
CA ALA A 89 -0.04 19.43 2.86
C ALA A 89 -0.59 18.24 2.04
N TYR A 90 0.30 17.29 1.66
CA TYR A 90 -0.11 16.12 0.88
C TYR A 90 0.81 14.93 1.10
N THR A 91 0.26 13.70 0.99
CA THR A 91 1.02 12.46 0.85
C THR A 91 1.55 12.36 -0.57
N ALA A 92 2.74 11.79 -0.75
CA ALA A 92 3.27 11.50 -2.07
C ALA A 92 4.12 10.24 -2.07
N THR A 93 4.10 9.53 -3.20
CA THR A 93 5.11 8.55 -3.55
C THR A 93 5.96 9.11 -4.66
N SER A 94 7.26 8.97 -4.55
CA SER A 94 8.23 9.55 -5.48
C SER A 94 9.44 8.66 -5.67
N ASP A 95 10.17 8.93 -6.74
CA ASP A 95 11.50 8.37 -6.93
C ASP A 95 12.45 8.82 -5.84
N ASP A 96 13.36 7.92 -5.47
CA ASP A 96 14.45 8.26 -4.58
C ASP A 96 15.57 8.97 -5.36
N ASN A 97 15.64 10.28 -5.25
CA ASN A 97 16.67 11.09 -5.88
C ASN A 97 17.81 11.45 -4.91
N ILE A 98 18.32 10.45 -4.18
CA ILE A 98 19.37 10.68 -3.17
C ILE A 98 20.73 11.01 -3.79
N SER A 99 21.03 10.48 -4.96
CA SER A 99 22.33 10.69 -5.60
C SER A 99 22.54 12.12 -6.13
N GLY A 100 21.49 12.93 -6.23
CA GLY A 100 21.53 14.24 -6.88
C GLY A 100 21.79 14.15 -8.39
N VAL A 101 21.74 12.96 -8.95
CA VAL A 101 21.76 12.71 -10.38
C VAL A 101 20.35 12.30 -10.76
N CYS A 102 19.73 13.07 -11.65
CA CYS A 102 18.42 12.69 -12.19
C CYS A 102 18.57 11.37 -12.97
N PRO A 103 17.81 10.33 -12.63
CA PRO A 103 17.92 9.06 -13.33
C PRO A 103 17.56 9.18 -14.82
N ASP A 104 16.63 10.05 -15.17
CA ASP A 104 16.18 10.18 -16.55
C ASP A 104 17.05 11.11 -17.41
N CYS A 105 17.47 12.27 -16.88
CA CYS A 105 18.32 13.19 -17.62
C CYS A 105 19.82 12.99 -17.38
N GLY A 106 20.23 12.21 -16.38
CA GLY A 106 21.63 11.93 -16.04
C GLY A 106 22.44 13.14 -15.58
N GLN A 107 21.79 14.24 -15.21
CA GLN A 107 22.46 15.48 -14.79
C GLN A 107 22.35 15.66 -13.27
N THR A 108 23.43 16.20 -12.69
CA THR A 108 23.43 16.60 -11.28
C THR A 108 22.81 17.98 -11.17
N HIS A 109 21.56 18.07 -10.75
CA HIS A 109 20.92 19.33 -10.37
C HIS A 109 20.02 19.09 -9.15
N PRO A 110 19.72 20.11 -8.35
CA PRO A 110 18.79 19.95 -7.26
C PRO A 110 17.40 19.71 -7.85
N HIS A 111 16.98 18.45 -7.88
CA HIS A 111 15.62 18.10 -8.28
C HIS A 111 14.69 18.15 -7.09
N THR A 112 13.48 18.55 -7.35
CA THR A 112 12.33 18.08 -6.58
C THR A 112 12.16 16.60 -6.84
N PRO A 113 11.82 15.79 -5.82
CA PRO A 113 11.45 14.40 -6.04
C PRO A 113 10.39 14.30 -7.15
N MET A 114 10.50 13.32 -8.03
CA MET A 114 9.52 13.06 -9.09
C MET A 114 8.30 12.40 -8.44
N GLU A 115 7.32 13.23 -8.07
CA GLU A 115 6.09 12.80 -7.40
C GLU A 115 5.02 12.52 -8.46
N GLU A 116 4.44 11.33 -8.46
CA GLU A 116 3.50 10.90 -9.49
C GLU A 116 2.11 10.61 -8.93
N VAL A 117 2.02 10.46 -7.61
CA VAL A 117 0.78 10.11 -6.90
C VAL A 117 0.74 10.72 -5.52
N GLY A 118 -0.47 10.97 -5.03
CA GLY A 118 -0.73 11.39 -3.65
C GLY A 118 -2.13 11.93 -3.44
N SER A 119 -2.38 12.38 -2.22
CA SER A 119 -3.62 13.05 -1.85
C SER A 119 -3.36 14.17 -0.85
N ASN A 120 -4.04 15.32 -1.01
CA ASN A 120 -3.80 16.49 -0.20
C ASN A 120 -4.78 16.66 0.96
N GLU A 121 -4.49 17.61 1.85
CA GLU A 121 -5.34 17.94 3.02
C GLU A 121 -6.74 18.47 2.68
N LYS A 122 -7.02 18.74 1.41
CA LYS A 122 -8.36 19.11 0.89
C LYS A 122 -9.13 17.89 0.38
N GLY A 123 -8.51 16.71 0.37
CA GLY A 123 -9.10 15.48 -0.15
C GLY A 123 -8.99 15.32 -1.66
N VAL A 124 -8.17 16.13 -2.33
CA VAL A 124 -7.86 15.94 -3.75
C VAL A 124 -6.79 14.88 -3.90
N SER A 125 -7.08 13.84 -4.67
CA SER A 125 -6.17 12.76 -5.02
C SER A 125 -5.78 12.86 -6.48
N VAL A 126 -4.50 12.66 -6.78
CA VAL A 126 -3.91 12.72 -8.12
C VAL A 126 -3.09 11.45 -8.36
N SER A 127 -3.23 10.89 -9.54
CA SER A 127 -2.40 9.78 -10.03
C SER A 127 -2.11 10.01 -11.50
N ALA A 128 -0.85 10.28 -11.82
CA ALA A 128 -0.39 10.56 -13.18
C ALA A 128 0.26 9.32 -13.80
N MET A 129 0.30 9.26 -15.12
CA MET A 129 0.87 8.17 -15.90
C MET A 129 1.39 8.67 -17.24
N VAL A 130 2.62 8.35 -17.58
CA VAL A 130 3.21 8.67 -18.88
C VAL A 130 2.90 7.61 -19.94
N THR A 131 3.13 7.95 -21.20
CA THR A 131 3.14 7.11 -22.41
C THR A 131 1.78 6.60 -22.90
N LEU A 132 0.92 7.52 -23.35
CA LEU A 132 -0.31 7.16 -24.05
C LEU A 132 -0.09 6.68 -25.49
N SER A 133 1.13 6.73 -26.00
CA SER A 133 1.52 6.34 -27.36
C SER A 133 0.69 7.05 -28.45
N PRO A 134 0.94 8.34 -28.67
CA PRO A 134 0.27 9.10 -29.75
C PRO A 134 0.72 8.63 -31.14
N ASN A 135 -0.12 8.79 -32.14
CA ASN A 135 0.31 8.56 -33.51
C ASN A 135 1.24 9.69 -33.99
N GLY A 136 2.24 9.34 -34.79
CA GLY A 136 3.26 10.31 -35.24
C GLY A 136 2.71 11.46 -36.10
N ALA A 137 1.52 11.34 -36.69
CA ALA A 137 0.93 12.40 -37.49
C ALA A 137 0.40 13.54 -36.63
N VAL A 138 -0.25 13.23 -35.49
CA VAL A 138 -0.72 14.26 -34.56
C VAL A 138 0.44 14.94 -33.85
N VAL A 139 1.48 14.20 -33.46
CA VAL A 139 2.71 14.78 -32.86
C VAL A 139 3.43 15.71 -33.83
N ASN A 140 3.43 15.39 -35.14
CA ASN A 140 3.98 16.30 -36.14
C ASN A 140 3.14 17.55 -36.36
N ALA A 141 1.82 17.48 -36.13
CA ALA A 141 0.90 18.61 -36.27
C ALA A 141 0.92 19.55 -35.06
N ASP A 142 1.12 19.01 -33.86
CA ASP A 142 1.25 19.72 -32.59
C ASP A 142 2.34 19.04 -31.75
N PRO A 143 3.63 19.42 -31.91
CA PRO A 143 4.75 18.81 -31.18
C PRO A 143 4.68 19.02 -29.69
N MET A 144 5.30 18.11 -28.91
CA MET A 144 5.57 18.32 -27.49
C MET A 144 6.45 19.54 -27.28
N GLU A 145 6.28 20.21 -26.14
CA GLU A 145 7.05 21.37 -25.76
C GLU A 145 8.26 20.96 -24.92
N ASP A 146 9.46 21.43 -25.28
CA ASP A 146 10.72 21.07 -24.59
C ASP A 146 10.72 21.44 -23.08
N LEU A 147 9.93 22.43 -22.67
CA LEU A 147 9.76 22.88 -21.28
C LEU A 147 8.32 22.71 -20.80
N GLY A 148 7.57 21.82 -21.46
CA GLY A 148 6.20 21.48 -21.08
C GLY A 148 6.13 20.70 -19.79
N ILE A 149 4.94 20.65 -19.18
CA ILE A 149 4.71 19.87 -17.99
C ILE A 149 4.82 18.37 -18.29
N CYS A 150 5.52 17.63 -17.43
CA CYS A 150 5.68 16.18 -17.49
C CYS A 150 4.94 15.48 -16.33
N GLU A 151 4.80 14.15 -16.39
CA GLU A 151 4.23 13.33 -15.32
C GLU A 151 4.82 13.67 -13.96
N SER A 152 6.15 13.76 -13.91
CA SER A 152 6.95 14.06 -12.71
C SER A 152 6.63 15.40 -12.04
N ASP A 153 5.91 16.30 -12.72
CA ASP A 153 5.55 17.62 -12.22
C ASP A 153 4.07 17.69 -11.77
N MET A 154 3.21 16.86 -12.41
CA MET A 154 1.77 17.00 -12.32
C MET A 154 1.25 16.82 -10.91
N ALA A 155 1.63 15.75 -10.22
CA ALA A 155 1.15 15.49 -8.86
C ALA A 155 1.59 16.60 -7.90
N THR A 156 2.86 17.02 -7.94
CA THR A 156 3.39 18.11 -7.10
C THR A 156 2.58 19.40 -7.26
N ILE A 157 2.31 19.82 -8.51
CA ILE A 157 1.60 21.07 -8.76
C ILE A 157 0.14 20.98 -8.35
N LEU A 158 -0.55 19.90 -8.76
CA LEU A 158 -1.99 19.75 -8.53
C LEU A 158 -2.31 19.54 -7.04
N LEU A 159 -1.52 18.73 -6.34
CA LEU A 159 -1.70 18.49 -4.90
C LEU A 159 -1.35 19.71 -4.06
N SER A 160 -0.40 20.54 -4.52
CA SER A 160 -0.02 21.78 -3.84
C SER A 160 -1.09 22.87 -3.94
N GLU A 161 -1.82 22.97 -5.06
CA GLU A 161 -2.67 24.14 -5.32
C GLU A 161 -4.16 23.84 -5.43
N ALA A 162 -4.59 22.61 -5.77
CA ALA A 162 -5.98 22.32 -5.97
C ALA A 162 -6.73 22.06 -4.65
N SER A 163 -7.85 22.74 -4.43
CA SER A 163 -8.75 22.53 -3.31
C SER A 163 -9.97 21.65 -3.66
N SER A 164 -10.11 21.30 -4.94
CA SER A 164 -11.11 20.36 -5.46
C SER A 164 -10.60 19.68 -6.73
N ALA A 165 -11.18 18.54 -7.08
CA ALA A 165 -10.84 17.84 -8.32
C ALA A 165 -11.03 18.74 -9.55
N LYS A 166 -12.13 19.48 -9.60
CA LYS A 166 -12.42 20.42 -10.71
C LYS A 166 -11.35 21.49 -10.85
N GLU A 167 -10.92 22.10 -9.73
CA GLU A 167 -9.85 23.11 -9.74
C GLU A 167 -8.54 22.50 -10.23
N GLY A 168 -8.21 21.27 -9.81
CA GLY A 168 -7.03 20.56 -10.29
C GLY A 168 -7.06 20.30 -11.80
N VAL A 169 -8.20 19.87 -12.33
CA VAL A 169 -8.40 19.71 -13.78
C VAL A 169 -8.20 21.06 -14.49
N GLU A 170 -8.90 22.11 -14.07
CA GLU A 170 -8.81 23.43 -14.71
C GLU A 170 -7.38 24.00 -14.67
N LEU A 171 -6.64 23.78 -13.57
CA LEU A 171 -5.23 24.16 -13.45
C LEU A 171 -4.36 23.42 -14.48
N LEU A 172 -4.51 22.09 -14.59
CA LEU A 172 -3.75 21.29 -15.54
C LEU A 172 -4.05 21.69 -16.99
N LEU A 173 -5.34 21.87 -17.34
CA LEU A 173 -5.73 22.29 -18.69
C LEU A 173 -5.21 23.69 -19.04
N ASN A 174 -5.20 24.60 -18.08
CA ASN A 174 -4.60 25.93 -18.28
C ASN A 174 -3.08 25.86 -18.51
N ILE A 175 -2.37 24.93 -17.86
CA ILE A 175 -0.94 24.69 -18.11
C ILE A 175 -0.74 24.16 -19.53
N PHE A 176 -1.53 23.19 -19.97
CA PHE A 176 -1.47 22.69 -21.35
C PHE A 176 -1.75 23.81 -22.40
N ASP A 177 -2.69 24.70 -22.12
CA ASP A 177 -3.00 25.81 -23.04
C ASP A 177 -1.89 26.87 -23.08
N THR A 178 -1.17 27.11 -21.99
CA THR A 178 -0.24 28.25 -21.85
C THR A 178 1.23 27.88 -21.96
N VAL A 179 1.61 26.70 -21.51
CA VAL A 179 3.00 26.21 -21.50
C VAL A 179 3.14 25.00 -22.42
N GLY A 180 2.13 24.14 -22.45
CA GLY A 180 2.15 22.89 -23.18
C GLY A 180 2.60 21.69 -22.33
N ALA A 181 2.49 20.49 -22.90
CA ALA A 181 2.96 19.24 -22.35
C ALA A 181 4.31 18.82 -22.93
N GLY A 182 5.22 18.33 -22.08
CA GLY A 182 6.50 17.76 -22.48
C GLY A 182 6.42 16.32 -22.96
N GLU A 183 5.35 15.62 -22.55
CA GLU A 183 5.11 14.21 -22.89
C GLU A 183 3.63 13.86 -22.90
N PRO A 184 3.23 12.74 -23.55
CA PRO A 184 1.84 12.29 -23.57
C PRO A 184 1.49 11.58 -22.26
N SER A 185 0.48 12.04 -21.55
CA SER A 185 0.13 11.57 -20.21
C SER A 185 -1.35 11.30 -20.03
N GLY A 186 -1.67 10.39 -19.11
CA GLY A 186 -3.00 10.17 -18.55
C GLY A 186 -3.01 10.51 -17.06
N VAL A 187 -4.03 11.24 -16.59
CA VAL A 187 -4.10 11.67 -15.20
C VAL A 187 -5.48 11.44 -14.62
N LEU A 188 -5.56 10.73 -13.49
CA LEU A 188 -6.76 10.71 -12.65
C LEU A 188 -6.68 11.82 -11.61
N ILE A 189 -7.73 12.61 -11.49
CA ILE A 189 -7.88 13.67 -10.50
C ILE A 189 -9.23 13.50 -9.84
N GLY A 190 -9.27 13.28 -8.54
CA GLY A 190 -10.51 12.97 -7.84
C GLY A 190 -10.62 13.62 -6.48
N ASP A 191 -11.87 13.87 -6.06
CA ASP A 191 -12.24 14.19 -4.71
C ASP A 191 -13.56 13.49 -4.34
N GLN A 192 -14.14 13.79 -3.19
CA GLN A 192 -15.41 13.20 -2.75
C GLN A 192 -16.63 13.54 -3.62
N ASN A 193 -16.53 14.54 -4.49
CA ASN A 193 -17.65 15.01 -5.30
C ASN A 193 -17.59 14.49 -6.73
N GLU A 194 -16.38 14.42 -7.30
CA GLU A 194 -16.20 14.03 -8.69
C GLU A 194 -14.79 13.49 -8.95
N ILE A 195 -14.68 12.63 -9.97
CA ILE A 195 -13.42 12.10 -10.45
C ILE A 195 -13.36 12.35 -11.95
N TRP A 196 -12.21 12.84 -12.39
CA TRP A 196 -11.91 13.16 -13.78
C TRP A 196 -10.75 12.33 -14.28
N TYR A 197 -10.80 11.98 -15.56
CA TYR A 197 -9.69 11.42 -16.28
C TYR A 197 -9.28 12.35 -17.41
N VAL A 198 -8.00 12.70 -17.47
CA VAL A 198 -7.43 13.65 -18.45
C VAL A 198 -6.43 12.91 -19.31
N GLU A 199 -6.49 13.09 -20.62
CA GLU A 199 -5.49 12.64 -21.60
C GLU A 199 -4.95 13.80 -22.41
N ASN A 200 -3.62 13.88 -22.56
CA ASN A 200 -2.97 14.69 -23.59
C ASN A 200 -2.08 13.80 -24.47
N PHE A 201 -2.19 13.96 -25.79
CA PHE A 201 -1.41 13.21 -26.76
C PHE A 201 -0.34 14.05 -27.48
N THR A 202 -0.45 15.37 -27.38
CA THR A 202 0.44 16.34 -28.05
C THR A 202 0.70 17.52 -27.13
N GLY A 203 1.52 18.47 -27.57
CA GLY A 203 1.91 19.61 -26.73
C GLY A 203 0.73 20.41 -26.17
N HIS A 204 -0.31 20.67 -27.00
CA HIS A 204 -1.43 21.54 -26.61
C HIS A 204 -2.81 20.92 -26.83
N THR A 205 -2.89 19.61 -27.16
CA THR A 205 -4.19 18.95 -27.28
C THR A 205 -4.46 18.02 -26.11
N TYR A 206 -5.64 18.14 -25.55
CA TYR A 206 -6.10 17.35 -24.41
C TYR A 206 -7.60 17.10 -24.46
N THR A 207 -8.03 16.08 -23.74
CA THR A 207 -9.42 15.80 -23.43
C THR A 207 -9.52 15.36 -21.98
N ALA A 208 -10.43 15.96 -21.22
CA ALA A 208 -10.76 15.56 -19.87
C ALA A 208 -12.21 15.08 -19.82
N VAL A 209 -12.47 13.96 -19.18
CA VAL A 209 -13.82 13.41 -19.01
C VAL A 209 -14.13 13.18 -17.54
N LYS A 210 -15.33 13.59 -17.12
CA LYS A 210 -15.84 13.28 -15.79
C LYS A 210 -16.33 11.84 -15.77
N LEU A 211 -15.83 11.06 -14.82
CA LEU A 211 -16.15 9.65 -14.71
C LEU A 211 -17.48 9.44 -13.96
N SER A 212 -18.33 8.60 -14.51
CA SER A 212 -19.66 8.33 -13.97
C SER A 212 -19.61 7.26 -12.87
N SER A 213 -20.56 7.31 -11.92
CA SER A 213 -20.64 6.39 -10.78
C SER A 213 -20.94 4.94 -11.16
N ASP A 214 -21.44 4.70 -12.37
CA ASP A 214 -21.86 3.38 -12.86
C ASP A 214 -20.90 2.77 -13.89
N MET A 215 -19.64 3.25 -13.96
CA MET A 215 -18.66 2.80 -14.96
C MET A 215 -17.40 2.20 -14.35
N ILE A 216 -16.75 1.33 -15.12
CA ILE A 216 -15.37 0.90 -14.94
C ILE A 216 -14.58 1.34 -16.16
N THR A 217 -13.41 1.93 -15.95
CA THR A 217 -12.46 2.17 -17.02
C THR A 217 -11.05 1.80 -16.56
N MET A 218 -10.20 1.41 -17.51
CA MET A 218 -8.80 1.10 -17.24
C MET A 218 -7.92 1.62 -18.36
N ASN A 219 -6.70 1.98 -18.00
CA ASN A 219 -5.69 2.43 -18.92
C ASN A 219 -4.33 1.79 -18.61
N PRO A 220 -3.90 0.83 -19.42
CA PRO A 220 -2.56 0.25 -19.33
C PRO A 220 -1.59 0.91 -20.33
N ASN A 221 -1.29 2.19 -20.21
CA ASN A 221 -0.47 3.04 -21.10
C ASN A 221 -0.99 3.10 -22.55
N MET A 222 -2.27 3.28 -22.70
CA MET A 222 -2.91 3.47 -23.99
C MET A 222 -4.08 4.42 -23.82
N GLY A 223 -4.55 5.05 -24.88
CA GLY A 223 -5.72 5.91 -24.79
C GLY A 223 -6.93 5.17 -24.26
N ALA A 224 -7.71 5.82 -23.41
CA ALA A 224 -8.96 5.30 -22.86
C ALA A 224 -10.19 6.17 -23.22
N ILE A 225 -10.00 7.36 -23.81
CA ILE A 225 -11.11 8.21 -24.24
C ILE A 225 -11.46 7.89 -25.70
N GLY A 226 -12.68 7.43 -25.93
CA GLY A 226 -13.23 7.11 -27.24
C GLY A 226 -14.02 8.28 -27.85
N LEU A 227 -15.24 7.98 -28.35
CA LEU A 227 -16.09 8.98 -28.97
C LEU A 227 -16.78 9.86 -27.94
N VAL A 228 -16.53 11.17 -27.97
CA VAL A 228 -17.08 12.18 -27.05
C VAL A 228 -17.81 13.30 -27.78
N ASP A 229 -18.78 13.87 -27.11
CA ASP A 229 -19.51 15.10 -27.51
C ASP A 229 -18.85 16.32 -26.86
N LEU A 230 -18.26 17.19 -27.65
CA LEU A 230 -17.61 18.41 -27.16
C LEU A 230 -18.59 19.51 -26.76
N ASP A 231 -19.89 19.34 -27.03
CA ASP A 231 -20.95 20.22 -26.53
C ASP A 231 -21.42 19.84 -25.11
N ASP A 232 -21.03 18.65 -24.60
CA ASP A 232 -21.31 18.19 -23.24
C ASP A 232 -20.29 18.76 -22.24
N THR A 233 -20.26 20.08 -22.09
CA THR A 233 -19.26 20.80 -21.26
C THR A 233 -19.36 20.54 -19.76
N ASP A 234 -20.41 19.88 -19.28
CA ASP A 234 -20.54 19.45 -17.89
C ASP A 234 -19.68 18.19 -17.60
N ASN A 235 -19.43 17.39 -18.64
CA ASN A 235 -18.72 16.11 -18.52
C ASN A 235 -17.47 15.98 -19.39
N VAL A 236 -17.30 16.84 -20.38
CA VAL A 236 -16.17 16.85 -21.31
C VAL A 236 -15.55 18.24 -21.40
N LEU A 237 -14.24 18.31 -21.17
CA LEU A 237 -13.44 19.50 -21.45
C LEU A 237 -12.36 19.13 -22.47
N SER A 238 -12.10 20.00 -23.43
CA SER A 238 -11.09 19.74 -24.45
C SER A 238 -10.38 21.01 -24.87
N SER A 239 -9.17 20.85 -25.41
CA SER A 239 -8.47 21.96 -26.07
C SER A 239 -9.25 22.45 -27.28
N ALA A 240 -9.21 23.76 -27.52
CA ALA A 240 -9.93 24.40 -28.62
C ALA A 240 -9.47 23.93 -30.01
N ASN A 241 -8.24 23.43 -30.11
CA ASN A 241 -7.61 22.96 -31.35
C ASN A 241 -7.72 21.45 -31.58
N LEU A 242 -8.40 20.68 -30.69
CA LEU A 242 -8.43 19.20 -30.70
C LEU A 242 -8.87 18.65 -32.08
N ILE A 243 -9.98 19.12 -32.65
CA ILE A 243 -10.46 18.68 -33.97
C ILE A 243 -9.51 19.15 -35.08
N GLU A 244 -8.99 20.38 -34.98
CA GLU A 244 -8.15 20.96 -36.05
C GLU A 244 -6.82 20.22 -36.18
N VAL A 245 -6.16 19.89 -35.06
CA VAL A 245 -4.91 19.10 -35.07
C VAL A 245 -5.12 17.71 -35.68
N ALA A 246 -6.20 17.01 -35.32
CA ALA A 246 -6.54 15.71 -35.91
C ALA A 246 -6.81 15.80 -37.41
N LYS A 247 -7.47 16.87 -37.87
CA LYS A 247 -7.68 17.13 -39.31
C LYS A 247 -6.38 17.43 -40.05
N GLN A 248 -5.53 18.29 -39.47
CA GLN A 248 -4.22 18.61 -40.02
C GLN A 248 -3.34 17.34 -40.14
N ALA A 249 -3.44 16.45 -39.16
CA ALA A 249 -2.79 15.14 -39.18
C ALA A 249 -3.41 14.16 -40.18
N GLY A 250 -4.65 14.39 -40.62
CA GLY A 250 -5.40 13.48 -41.49
C GLY A 250 -5.95 12.25 -40.76
N THR A 251 -6.12 12.34 -39.44
CA THR A 251 -6.51 11.22 -38.57
C THR A 251 -7.87 11.43 -37.89
N TYR A 252 -8.56 12.55 -38.18
CA TYR A 252 -9.82 12.89 -37.55
C TYR A 252 -10.89 11.82 -37.81
N GLU A 253 -11.43 11.28 -36.75
CA GLU A 253 -12.59 10.38 -36.72
C GLU A 253 -13.68 10.99 -35.81
N GLY A 254 -14.83 11.33 -36.40
CA GLY A 254 -15.92 12.00 -35.69
C GLY A 254 -16.93 12.65 -36.64
N SER A 255 -17.74 13.60 -36.12
CA SER A 255 -18.73 14.34 -36.86
C SER A 255 -18.65 15.84 -36.53
N GLU A 256 -18.25 16.66 -37.52
CA GLU A 256 -18.19 18.11 -37.35
C GLU A 256 -19.58 18.73 -37.13
N THR A 257 -20.62 18.14 -37.71
CA THR A 257 -22.01 18.64 -37.56
C THR A 257 -22.60 18.31 -36.19
N GLU A 258 -22.06 17.33 -35.51
CA GLU A 258 -22.44 16.91 -34.15
C GLU A 258 -21.41 17.33 -33.12
N ASN A 259 -20.35 18.03 -33.52
CA ASN A 259 -19.23 18.47 -32.69
C ASN A 259 -18.62 17.30 -31.87
N THR A 260 -18.40 16.15 -32.50
CA THR A 260 -17.87 14.93 -31.84
C THR A 260 -16.53 14.54 -32.40
N ILE A 261 -15.70 13.84 -31.56
CA ILE A 261 -14.45 13.25 -31.94
C ILE A 261 -14.26 11.92 -31.21
N ASP A 262 -13.80 10.89 -31.92
CA ASP A 262 -13.26 9.68 -31.32
C ASP A 262 -11.77 9.92 -31.04
N VAL A 263 -11.45 10.22 -29.79
CA VAL A 263 -10.10 10.63 -29.38
C VAL A 263 -9.13 9.45 -29.57
N TYR A 264 -9.53 8.24 -29.16
CA TYR A 264 -8.72 7.04 -29.34
C TYR A 264 -8.32 6.81 -30.80
N LYS A 265 -9.30 6.83 -31.72
CA LYS A 265 -9.06 6.59 -33.14
C LYS A 265 -8.30 7.74 -33.81
N SER A 266 -8.50 8.98 -33.35
CA SER A 266 -7.86 10.15 -33.94
C SER A 266 -6.42 10.33 -33.48
N TYR A 267 -6.10 10.00 -32.22
CA TYR A 267 -4.83 10.35 -31.59
C TYR A 267 -3.93 9.17 -31.24
N CYS A 268 -4.48 7.98 -30.90
CA CYS A 268 -3.69 6.85 -30.41
C CYS A 268 -2.98 6.09 -31.55
N ALA A 269 -1.72 5.74 -31.36
CA ALA A 269 -0.95 4.94 -32.32
C ALA A 269 -1.47 3.51 -32.47
N TYR A 270 -2.06 2.96 -31.43
CA TYR A 270 -2.54 1.58 -31.38
C TYR A 270 -4.02 1.43 -31.75
N ALA A 271 -4.67 2.48 -32.26
CA ALA A 271 -6.09 2.45 -32.64
C ALA A 271 -6.45 1.29 -33.60
N ASN A 272 -5.49 0.83 -34.39
CA ASN A 272 -5.64 -0.29 -35.32
C ASN A 272 -4.75 -1.51 -34.93
N GLY A 273 -4.13 -1.51 -33.73
CA GLY A 273 -3.24 -2.56 -33.24
C GLY A 273 -3.95 -3.54 -32.30
N SER A 274 -3.21 -4.56 -31.86
CA SER A 274 -3.67 -5.46 -30.81
C SER A 274 -3.52 -4.77 -29.45
N PRO A 275 -4.53 -4.85 -28.56
CA PRO A 275 -4.40 -4.43 -27.17
C PRO A 275 -3.26 -5.17 -26.46
N ASN A 276 -2.67 -4.53 -25.45
CA ASN A 276 -1.66 -5.18 -24.63
C ASN A 276 -2.26 -6.25 -23.68
N THR A 277 -1.43 -7.11 -23.12
CA THR A 277 -1.86 -8.22 -22.26
C THR A 277 -2.49 -7.74 -20.97
N ARG A 278 -2.04 -6.61 -20.41
CA ARG A 278 -2.62 -6.01 -19.21
C ARG A 278 -4.09 -5.62 -19.41
N LEU A 279 -4.44 -5.04 -20.55
CA LEU A 279 -5.84 -4.78 -20.89
C LEU A 279 -6.65 -6.09 -20.97
N VAL A 280 -6.11 -7.11 -21.65
CA VAL A 280 -6.77 -8.42 -21.78
C VAL A 280 -7.04 -9.04 -20.42
N ASN A 281 -6.02 -9.10 -19.56
CA ASN A 281 -6.09 -9.74 -18.26
C ASN A 281 -6.98 -8.94 -17.27
N GLY A 282 -6.89 -7.61 -17.30
CA GLY A 282 -7.77 -6.76 -16.50
C GLY A 282 -9.24 -6.85 -16.91
N LEU A 283 -9.54 -6.91 -18.20
CA LEU A 283 -10.91 -7.14 -18.67
C LEU A 283 -11.42 -8.54 -18.28
N ASN A 284 -10.59 -9.58 -18.42
CA ASN A 284 -10.92 -10.94 -17.99
C ASN A 284 -11.22 -10.99 -16.49
N TYR A 285 -10.48 -10.23 -15.66
CA TYR A 285 -10.73 -10.11 -14.23
C TYR A 285 -12.15 -9.60 -13.95
N PHE A 286 -12.55 -8.45 -14.50
CA PHE A 286 -13.89 -7.89 -14.30
C PHE A 286 -15.00 -8.74 -14.90
N LEU A 287 -14.72 -9.48 -15.98
CA LEU A 287 -15.65 -10.41 -16.59
C LEU A 287 -15.74 -11.75 -15.84
N ALA A 288 -14.93 -11.99 -14.82
CA ALA A 288 -14.76 -13.29 -14.15
C ALA A 288 -14.58 -14.43 -15.17
N SER A 289 -13.68 -14.25 -16.13
CA SER A 289 -13.50 -15.11 -17.30
C SER A 289 -12.06 -15.02 -17.81
N ASP A 290 -11.58 -16.04 -18.48
CA ASP A 290 -10.28 -16.16 -19.18
C ASP A 290 -10.47 -16.34 -20.69
N THR A 291 -11.62 -15.93 -21.22
CA THR A 291 -11.96 -16.19 -22.63
C THR A 291 -11.59 -15.07 -23.59
N LEU A 292 -11.30 -13.86 -23.08
CA LEU A 292 -10.87 -12.76 -23.94
C LEU A 292 -9.41 -12.93 -24.37
N SER A 293 -9.15 -12.48 -25.59
CA SER A 293 -7.81 -12.38 -26.16
C SER A 293 -7.66 -11.06 -26.92
N ALA A 294 -6.43 -10.63 -27.17
CA ALA A 294 -6.15 -9.42 -27.91
C ALA A 294 -6.88 -9.31 -29.28
N SER A 295 -7.17 -10.45 -29.90
CA SER A 295 -7.89 -10.50 -31.18
C SER A 295 -9.41 -10.40 -31.08
N THR A 296 -9.98 -10.43 -29.87
CA THR A 296 -11.44 -10.41 -29.64
C THR A 296 -11.93 -9.13 -28.98
N ILE A 297 -11.02 -8.23 -28.57
CA ILE A 297 -11.34 -6.96 -27.92
C ILE A 297 -11.38 -5.85 -28.98
N ALA A 298 -12.47 -5.08 -29.01
CA ALA A 298 -12.60 -3.88 -29.82
C ALA A 298 -12.43 -2.61 -28.96
N PRO A 299 -12.03 -1.46 -29.54
CA PRO A 299 -11.92 -0.21 -28.80
C PRO A 299 -13.19 0.15 -28.01
N GLU A 300 -14.35 -0.16 -28.56
CA GLU A 300 -15.65 0.08 -27.93
C GLU A 300 -15.88 -0.75 -26.65
N ASP A 301 -15.07 -1.77 -26.39
CA ASP A 301 -15.19 -2.63 -25.20
C ASP A 301 -14.49 -2.03 -23.97
N PHE A 302 -13.57 -1.08 -24.16
CA PHE A 302 -12.77 -0.50 -23.07
C PHE A 302 -12.66 1.03 -23.06
N THR A 303 -13.01 1.74 -24.14
CA THR A 303 -12.92 3.19 -24.18
C THR A 303 -14.14 3.88 -23.55
N ILE A 304 -13.91 5.04 -22.94
CA ILE A 304 -14.93 5.91 -22.40
C ILE A 304 -15.61 6.63 -23.57
N SER A 305 -16.90 6.36 -23.77
CA SER A 305 -17.66 6.94 -24.87
C SER A 305 -19.06 7.31 -24.40
N ASN A 306 -19.66 8.33 -24.99
CA ASN A 306 -21.00 8.77 -24.68
C ASN A 306 -21.97 8.64 -25.87
N VAL A 307 -21.97 7.46 -26.49
CA VAL A 307 -22.77 7.16 -27.68
C VAL A 307 -23.88 6.15 -27.39
N LYS A 308 -25.10 6.48 -27.78
CA LYS A 308 -26.24 5.57 -27.75
C LYS A 308 -26.99 5.58 -29.08
N ASN A 309 -27.13 4.41 -29.71
CA ASN A 309 -27.78 4.25 -31.02
C ASN A 309 -27.17 5.16 -32.11
N GLY A 310 -25.85 5.33 -32.09
CA GLY A 310 -25.13 6.19 -33.04
C GLY A 310 -25.25 7.68 -32.76
N LYS A 311 -25.78 8.05 -31.61
CA LYS A 311 -25.89 9.43 -31.15
C LYS A 311 -25.26 9.58 -29.78
N VAL A 312 -24.45 10.60 -29.58
CA VAL A 312 -23.85 10.95 -28.30
C VAL A 312 -24.94 11.36 -27.30
N VAL A 313 -24.94 10.77 -26.09
CA VAL A 313 -25.98 11.02 -25.10
C VAL A 313 -25.45 11.17 -23.66
N SER A 314 -24.49 10.37 -23.22
CA SER A 314 -23.93 10.39 -21.88
C SER A 314 -22.61 9.62 -21.85
N LEU A 315 -21.70 9.98 -20.96
CA LEU A 315 -20.47 9.25 -20.76
C LEU A 315 -20.74 7.88 -20.16
N TYR A 316 -20.12 6.85 -20.69
CA TYR A 316 -20.12 5.49 -20.16
C TYR A 316 -18.92 4.70 -20.71
N THR A 317 -18.62 3.55 -20.09
CA THR A 317 -17.70 2.56 -20.63
C THR A 317 -18.44 1.25 -20.91
N ASN A 318 -17.95 0.49 -21.88
CA ASN A 318 -18.49 -0.84 -22.21
C ASN A 318 -17.87 -1.96 -21.39
N ILE A 319 -16.93 -1.67 -20.48
CA ILE A 319 -16.39 -2.69 -19.57
C ILE A 319 -17.52 -3.25 -18.72
N GLN A 320 -17.86 -4.50 -18.97
CA GLN A 320 -18.89 -5.21 -18.23
C GLN A 320 -18.30 -5.79 -16.95
N ASN A 321 -18.99 -5.55 -15.83
CA ASN A 321 -18.63 -6.15 -14.55
C ASN A 321 -19.50 -7.39 -14.28
N LYS A 322 -18.86 -8.52 -14.01
CA LYS A 322 -19.50 -9.78 -13.61
C LYS A 322 -19.06 -10.29 -12.25
N LEU A 323 -18.21 -9.55 -11.53
CA LEU A 323 -17.81 -9.85 -10.15
C LEU A 323 -18.93 -9.58 -9.14
N GLY A 324 -19.96 -8.79 -9.51
CA GLY A 324 -20.98 -8.31 -8.59
C GLY A 324 -20.61 -6.94 -8.04
N LYS A 325 -20.84 -6.67 -6.77
CA LYS A 325 -20.37 -5.46 -6.10
C LYS A 325 -18.90 -5.61 -5.78
N ILE A 326 -18.12 -4.63 -6.21
CA ILE A 326 -16.66 -4.62 -6.09
C ILE A 326 -16.27 -4.08 -4.71
N SER A 327 -15.47 -4.83 -4.00
CA SER A 327 -14.89 -4.46 -2.70
C SER A 327 -13.45 -3.98 -2.83
N ILE A 328 -12.91 -3.43 -1.74
CA ILE A 328 -11.47 -3.15 -1.66
C ILE A 328 -10.62 -4.42 -1.80
N HIS A 329 -11.14 -5.59 -1.37
CA HIS A 329 -10.47 -6.87 -1.55
C HIS A 329 -10.32 -7.20 -3.04
N ASP A 330 -11.39 -7.00 -3.83
CA ASP A 330 -11.34 -7.22 -5.28
C ASP A 330 -10.34 -6.27 -5.94
N MET A 331 -10.26 -5.02 -5.48
CA MET A 331 -9.29 -4.06 -6.02
C MET A 331 -7.83 -4.42 -5.71
N VAL A 332 -7.55 -4.90 -4.51
CA VAL A 332 -6.23 -5.44 -4.14
C VAL A 332 -5.90 -6.70 -4.96
N ASP A 333 -6.88 -7.58 -5.18
CA ASP A 333 -6.69 -8.78 -5.99
C ASP A 333 -6.53 -8.46 -7.48
N TYR A 334 -7.10 -7.35 -7.97
CA TYR A 334 -6.85 -6.85 -9.32
C TYR A 334 -5.35 -6.58 -9.57
N TYR A 335 -4.63 -5.99 -8.60
CA TYR A 335 -3.19 -5.73 -8.72
C TYR A 335 -2.31 -6.99 -8.53
N LYS A 336 -2.92 -8.15 -8.27
CA LYS A 336 -2.25 -9.47 -8.27
C LYS A 336 -2.42 -10.26 -9.56
N VAL A 337 -3.21 -9.74 -10.52
CA VAL A 337 -3.46 -10.36 -11.83
C VAL A 337 -2.17 -10.36 -12.66
N ASP A 338 -1.86 -11.48 -13.30
CA ASP A 338 -0.68 -11.62 -14.15
C ASP A 338 -0.58 -10.52 -15.22
N ASP A 339 0.61 -10.06 -15.50
CA ASP A 339 0.98 -8.90 -16.32
C ASP A 339 0.63 -7.52 -15.70
N ILE A 340 -0.41 -7.41 -14.88
CA ILE A 340 -0.65 -6.23 -14.03
C ILE A 340 0.32 -6.27 -12.86
N ALA A 341 0.38 -7.40 -12.15
CA ALA A 341 1.51 -7.73 -11.29
C ALA A 341 2.68 -8.20 -12.15
N ASN A 342 3.75 -7.45 -12.17
CA ASN A 342 4.95 -7.76 -12.93
C ASN A 342 6.22 -7.29 -12.22
N ILE A 343 7.38 -7.78 -12.66
CA ILE A 343 8.68 -7.51 -12.02
C ILE A 343 9.12 -6.04 -12.11
N GLY A 344 8.46 -5.24 -12.90
CA GLY A 344 8.70 -3.80 -13.02
C GLY A 344 7.79 -2.94 -12.16
N ASN A 345 6.85 -3.54 -11.40
CA ASN A 345 6.07 -2.74 -10.46
C ASN A 345 7.01 -2.10 -9.43
N LEU A 346 6.90 -0.79 -9.22
CA LEU A 346 7.64 -0.05 -8.20
C LEU A 346 6.77 0.25 -6.99
N GLU A 347 5.53 0.62 -7.24
CA GLU A 347 4.47 0.79 -6.27
C GLU A 347 3.11 0.54 -6.92
N TRP A 348 2.09 0.35 -6.11
CA TRP A 348 0.71 0.46 -6.55
C TRP A 348 -0.14 1.01 -5.40
N HIS A 349 -1.16 1.77 -5.79
CA HIS A 349 -2.03 2.46 -4.85
C HIS A 349 -3.49 2.38 -5.28
N ILE A 350 -4.38 2.49 -4.28
CA ILE A 350 -5.82 2.56 -4.47
C ILE A 350 -6.33 3.68 -3.58
N PHE A 351 -6.91 4.73 -4.16
CA PHE A 351 -7.72 5.70 -3.42
C PHE A 351 -9.15 5.18 -3.36
N GLN A 352 -9.60 4.82 -2.16
CA GLN A 352 -10.98 4.48 -1.84
C GLN A 352 -11.67 5.76 -1.37
N ILE A 353 -12.51 6.36 -2.24
CA ILE A 353 -13.10 7.67 -2.04
C ILE A 353 -14.59 7.54 -1.77
N GLN A 354 -15.04 8.01 -0.61
CA GLN A 354 -16.42 7.90 -0.17
C GLN A 354 -17.05 9.28 0.07
N SER A 355 -18.02 9.64 -0.74
CA SER A 355 -18.68 10.96 -0.71
C SER A 355 -19.56 11.19 0.52
N ALA A 356 -20.00 10.13 1.19
CA ALA A 356 -20.87 10.21 2.37
C ALA A 356 -20.14 10.48 3.69
N ASP A 357 -18.81 10.35 3.70
CA ASP A 357 -18.01 10.51 4.91
C ASP A 357 -17.61 11.96 5.17
N ALA A 358 -17.06 12.21 6.36
CA ALA A 358 -16.41 13.48 6.65
C ALA A 358 -15.19 13.68 5.73
N PRO A 359 -14.87 14.93 5.31
CA PRO A 359 -13.76 15.18 4.38
C PRO A 359 -12.43 14.59 4.84
N GLU A 360 -12.15 14.60 6.14
CA GLU A 360 -10.89 14.10 6.71
C GLU A 360 -10.74 12.57 6.65
N THR A 361 -11.86 11.84 6.55
CA THR A 361 -11.90 10.37 6.51
C THR A 361 -12.49 9.81 5.22
N GLY A 362 -12.86 10.68 4.29
CA GLY A 362 -13.54 10.31 3.05
C GLY A 362 -12.64 9.63 2.02
N THR A 363 -11.32 9.73 2.17
CA THR A 363 -10.36 9.05 1.32
C THR A 363 -9.46 8.15 2.17
N ILE A 364 -9.35 6.87 1.77
CA ILE A 364 -8.33 5.95 2.26
C ILE A 364 -7.39 5.66 1.09
N GLU A 365 -6.13 5.93 1.27
CA GLU A 365 -5.06 5.55 0.36
C GLU A 365 -4.50 4.20 0.81
N TRP A 366 -4.64 3.18 -0.03
CA TRP A 366 -4.02 1.87 0.15
C TRP A 366 -2.74 1.85 -0.67
N LEU A 367 -1.60 1.90 0.01
CA LEU A 367 -0.28 1.97 -0.61
C LEU A 367 0.48 0.67 -0.44
N ALA A 368 1.00 0.14 -1.52
CA ALA A 368 1.88 -1.02 -1.54
C ALA A 368 3.13 -0.73 -2.37
N MET A 369 4.24 -1.31 -1.97
CA MET A 369 5.52 -1.22 -2.67
C MET A 369 5.76 -2.48 -3.47
N GLU A 370 6.35 -2.32 -4.66
CA GLU A 370 6.85 -3.42 -5.47
C GLU A 370 5.73 -4.36 -6.03
N HIS A 371 6.05 -5.59 -6.34
CA HIS A 371 5.24 -6.56 -7.06
C HIS A 371 3.91 -6.90 -6.36
N GLY A 372 2.78 -6.71 -7.06
CA GLY A 372 1.44 -6.83 -6.50
C GLY A 372 1.13 -8.17 -5.81
N GLN A 373 1.72 -9.28 -6.27
CA GLN A 373 1.49 -10.61 -5.66
C GLN A 373 2.26 -10.82 -4.36
N TYR A 374 3.32 -10.03 -4.09
CA TYR A 374 4.25 -10.23 -2.96
C TYR A 374 4.31 -9.04 -2.01
N SER A 375 3.41 -8.09 -2.15
CA SER A 375 3.30 -6.89 -1.32
C SER A 375 1.99 -6.83 -0.56
N VAL A 376 1.93 -5.91 0.41
CA VAL A 376 0.76 -5.65 1.25
C VAL A 376 0.35 -4.19 1.11
N ALA A 377 -0.91 -3.94 0.81
CA ALA A 377 -1.48 -2.60 0.76
C ALA A 377 -1.79 -2.09 2.18
N ILE A 378 -1.11 -1.03 2.57
CA ILE A 378 -1.25 -0.40 3.89
C ILE A 378 -2.23 0.78 3.79
N PRO A 379 -3.26 0.85 4.65
CA PRO A 379 -4.23 1.95 4.62
C PRO A 379 -3.68 3.21 5.29
N TYR A 380 -3.79 4.34 4.61
CA TYR A 380 -3.53 5.69 5.10
C TYR A 380 -4.78 6.57 4.96
N PHE A 381 -4.94 7.54 5.84
CA PHE A 381 -5.94 8.60 5.73
C PHE A 381 -5.20 9.90 5.36
N PRO A 382 -5.04 10.22 4.06
CA PRO A 382 -4.10 11.26 3.61
C PRO A 382 -4.31 12.62 4.25
N SER A 383 -5.58 13.05 4.41
CA SER A 383 -5.91 14.33 5.04
C SER A 383 -5.53 14.41 6.54
N LEU A 384 -5.28 13.27 7.17
CA LEU A 384 -4.89 13.16 8.59
C LEU A 384 -3.44 12.68 8.78
N THR A 385 -2.82 12.13 7.74
CA THR A 385 -1.46 11.59 7.80
C THR A 385 -0.46 12.74 7.81
N THR A 386 0.35 12.83 8.86
CA THR A 386 1.36 13.90 9.03
C THR A 386 2.78 13.41 8.80
N ASP A 387 2.99 12.11 8.76
CA ASP A 387 4.26 11.48 8.45
C ASP A 387 4.05 10.05 7.96
N MET A 388 5.01 9.50 7.20
CA MET A 388 5.01 8.12 6.77
C MET A 388 5.93 7.28 7.65
N TYR A 389 5.73 5.96 7.64
CA TYR A 389 6.64 5.01 8.28
C TYR A 389 8.08 5.20 7.78
N ASP A 390 9.06 5.19 8.70
CA ASP A 390 10.47 5.46 8.35
C ASP A 390 11.06 4.50 7.33
N GLY A 391 10.57 3.25 7.28
CA GLY A 391 11.00 2.28 6.27
C GLY A 391 10.64 2.67 4.83
N TYR A 392 9.65 3.52 4.62
CA TYR A 392 9.36 4.08 3.29
C TYR A 392 10.31 5.20 2.87
N LYS A 393 10.97 5.83 3.85
CA LYS A 393 11.89 6.96 3.62
C LYS A 393 13.33 6.50 3.46
N PHE A 394 13.58 5.19 3.56
CA PHE A 394 14.90 4.65 3.38
C PHE A 394 15.34 4.85 1.94
N GLY A 395 16.12 5.89 1.74
CA GLY A 395 16.85 6.12 0.53
C GLY A 395 18.19 5.38 0.61
N GLY A 396 18.45 4.56 -0.33
CA GLY A 396 19.70 3.86 -0.49
C GLY A 396 20.39 4.27 -1.76
N GLU A 397 21.63 3.88 -1.90
CA GLU A 397 22.25 3.83 -3.23
C GLU A 397 21.42 2.86 -4.09
N GLU A 398 21.39 3.08 -5.39
CA GLU A 398 20.78 2.16 -6.33
C GLU A 398 21.37 0.75 -6.18
N ALA A 399 20.56 -0.27 -6.43
CA ALA A 399 21.07 -1.63 -6.54
C ALA A 399 22.18 -1.71 -7.59
N THR A 400 23.23 -2.42 -7.29
CA THR A 400 24.33 -2.64 -8.23
C THR A 400 24.23 -3.99 -8.92
N THR A 401 24.81 -4.13 -10.11
CA THR A 401 24.82 -5.42 -10.83
C THR A 401 26.22 -6.02 -10.87
N THR A 402 26.30 -7.34 -10.79
CA THR A 402 27.55 -8.11 -10.92
C THR A 402 27.33 -9.38 -11.71
N ASP A 403 28.37 -9.83 -12.46
CA ASP A 403 28.34 -11.09 -13.20
C ASP A 403 28.59 -12.33 -12.33
N THR A 404 29.00 -12.13 -11.09
CA THR A 404 29.38 -13.22 -10.16
C THR A 404 28.43 -13.26 -8.98
N ALA A 405 27.87 -14.43 -8.68
CA ALA A 405 27.02 -14.61 -7.49
C ALA A 405 27.77 -14.18 -6.22
N PRO A 406 27.23 -13.21 -5.46
CA PRO A 406 27.80 -12.84 -4.17
C PRO A 406 27.79 -14.00 -3.18
N ALA A 407 28.68 -13.93 -2.19
CA ALA A 407 28.75 -14.97 -1.14
C ALA A 407 27.61 -14.87 -0.11
N ASP A 408 27.02 -13.68 0.02
CA ASP A 408 25.88 -13.44 0.88
C ASP A 408 24.59 -13.80 0.12
N PRO A 409 23.75 -14.72 0.65
CA PRO A 409 22.46 -15.05 0.02
C PRO A 409 21.40 -13.98 0.20
N TYR A 410 21.58 -13.04 1.14
CA TYR A 410 20.61 -11.97 1.41
C TYR A 410 20.88 -10.73 0.54
N GLY A 411 19.80 -10.06 0.15
CA GLY A 411 19.91 -8.83 -0.63
C GLY A 411 20.58 -9.02 -1.98
N THR A 412 20.46 -10.23 -2.55
CA THR A 412 21.04 -10.56 -3.85
C THR A 412 20.10 -11.51 -4.59
N TYR A 413 19.77 -11.18 -5.83
CA TYR A 413 18.97 -12.06 -6.68
C TYR A 413 19.51 -12.12 -8.11
N ALA A 414 19.27 -13.24 -8.78
CA ALA A 414 19.61 -13.38 -10.19
C ALA A 414 18.59 -12.66 -11.06
N PHE A 415 19.04 -11.92 -12.07
CA PHE A 415 18.16 -11.35 -13.07
C PHE A 415 18.52 -11.83 -14.46
N SER A 416 17.51 -11.89 -15.33
CA SER A 416 17.69 -12.11 -16.77
C SER A 416 16.75 -11.17 -17.52
N SER A 417 17.30 -10.30 -18.34
CA SER A 417 16.54 -9.36 -19.15
C SER A 417 17.07 -9.34 -20.58
N TYR A 418 16.39 -8.63 -21.48
CA TYR A 418 16.88 -8.37 -22.83
C TYR A 418 18.27 -7.68 -22.86
N TRP A 419 18.60 -6.93 -21.80
CA TRP A 419 19.84 -6.16 -21.67
C TRP A 419 20.98 -6.94 -21.02
N GLY A 420 20.73 -8.16 -20.52
CA GLY A 420 21.73 -9.00 -19.92
C GLY A 420 21.19 -9.95 -18.85
N SER A 421 22.12 -10.65 -18.21
CA SER A 421 21.85 -11.49 -17.05
C SER A 421 22.99 -11.33 -16.05
N GLY A 422 22.70 -11.50 -14.78
CA GLY A 422 23.67 -11.33 -13.70
C GLY A 422 23.00 -11.42 -12.35
N TYR A 423 23.57 -10.73 -11.39
CA TYR A 423 23.01 -10.62 -10.03
C TYR A 423 22.82 -9.16 -9.69
N VAL A 424 21.67 -8.84 -9.12
CA VAL A 424 21.41 -7.57 -8.45
C VAL A 424 21.90 -7.68 -7.02
N VAL A 425 22.60 -6.66 -6.54
CA VAL A 425 23.03 -6.53 -5.15
C VAL A 425 22.34 -5.29 -4.59
N LEU A 426 21.50 -5.49 -3.60
CA LEU A 426 20.77 -4.42 -2.94
C LEU A 426 21.72 -3.48 -2.18
N PRO A 427 21.35 -2.22 -1.93
CA PRO A 427 22.20 -1.26 -1.25
C PRO A 427 22.50 -1.65 0.20
N GLU A 428 23.60 -1.12 0.77
CA GLU A 428 23.95 -1.37 2.17
C GLU A 428 22.82 -0.90 3.11
N GLY A 429 22.38 -1.77 4.00
CA GLY A 429 21.30 -1.50 4.95
C GLY A 429 19.89 -1.60 4.35
N TRP A 430 19.75 -2.24 3.19
CA TRP A 430 18.49 -2.47 2.50
C TRP A 430 17.38 -3.02 3.40
N GLU A 431 17.72 -3.79 4.44
CA GLU A 431 16.75 -4.34 5.40
C GLU A 431 16.00 -3.26 6.21
N ASN A 432 16.46 -2.00 6.18
CA ASN A 432 15.76 -0.87 6.79
C ASN A 432 14.74 -0.23 5.83
N GLY A 433 14.80 -0.56 4.54
CA GLY A 433 13.90 -0.08 3.50
C GLY A 433 12.75 -1.06 3.24
N TYR A 434 11.51 -0.58 3.35
CA TYR A 434 10.37 -1.46 3.08
C TYR A 434 10.30 -1.84 1.59
N TYR A 435 10.54 -0.87 0.68
CA TYR A 435 10.66 -1.14 -0.75
C TYR A 435 11.64 -2.29 -1.02
N TRP A 436 12.91 -2.14 -0.59
CA TRP A 436 13.96 -3.12 -0.83
C TRP A 436 13.69 -4.49 -0.21
N THR A 437 12.98 -4.52 0.92
CA THR A 437 12.61 -5.79 1.56
C THR A 437 11.57 -6.55 0.74
N VAL A 438 10.60 -5.83 0.15
CA VAL A 438 9.60 -6.42 -0.75
C VAL A 438 10.27 -6.83 -2.08
N ASP A 439 11.15 -5.98 -2.63
CA ASP A 439 11.92 -6.27 -3.84
C ASP A 439 12.73 -7.58 -3.70
N ALA A 440 13.44 -7.75 -2.58
CA ALA A 440 14.18 -8.99 -2.31
C ALA A 440 13.26 -10.22 -2.26
N LEU A 441 12.11 -10.12 -1.58
CA LEU A 441 11.16 -11.22 -1.45
C LEU A 441 10.51 -11.56 -2.79
N SER A 442 10.05 -10.57 -3.55
CA SER A 442 9.38 -10.78 -4.83
C SER A 442 10.31 -11.40 -5.87
N ASN A 443 11.56 -10.92 -5.96
CA ASN A 443 12.55 -11.48 -6.85
C ASN A 443 12.92 -12.92 -6.50
N TYR A 444 13.04 -13.25 -5.21
CA TYR A 444 13.22 -14.64 -4.78
C TYR A 444 12.01 -15.49 -5.16
N ALA A 445 10.80 -15.03 -4.83
CA ALA A 445 9.55 -15.75 -5.09
C ALA A 445 9.30 -16.04 -6.58
N LEU A 446 9.74 -15.14 -7.46
CA LEU A 446 9.66 -15.28 -8.93
C LEU A 446 10.81 -16.11 -9.53
N SER A 447 11.84 -16.43 -8.76
CA SER A 447 13.00 -17.18 -9.24
C SER A 447 12.76 -18.69 -9.27
N ASP A 448 13.57 -19.41 -10.08
CA ASP A 448 13.59 -20.88 -10.10
C ASP A 448 14.08 -21.50 -8.77
N GLN A 449 14.57 -20.69 -7.82
CA GLN A 449 15.04 -21.14 -6.51
C GLN A 449 13.89 -21.29 -5.50
N CYS A 450 12.79 -20.56 -5.70
CA CYS A 450 11.64 -20.62 -4.82
C CYS A 450 10.86 -21.92 -5.05
N SER A 451 10.73 -22.72 -4.01
CA SER A 451 9.89 -23.93 -4.07
C SER A 451 8.40 -23.56 -4.09
N ALA A 452 7.56 -24.46 -4.60
CA ALA A 452 6.12 -24.27 -4.54
C ALA A 452 5.59 -24.18 -3.08
N GLU A 453 6.28 -24.83 -2.14
CA GLU A 453 5.95 -24.79 -0.70
C GLU A 453 6.33 -23.43 -0.11
N ASP A 454 7.49 -22.89 -0.42
CA ASP A 454 7.92 -21.55 0.01
C ASP A 454 7.01 -20.47 -0.59
N ASN A 455 6.66 -20.59 -1.88
CA ASN A 455 5.74 -19.65 -2.53
C ASN A 455 4.35 -19.66 -1.88
N ALA A 456 3.82 -20.83 -1.58
CA ALA A 456 2.54 -20.97 -0.85
C ALA A 456 2.62 -20.38 0.57
N LEU A 457 3.73 -20.56 1.27
CA LEU A 457 3.99 -19.96 2.58
C LEU A 457 4.00 -18.43 2.47
N ILE A 458 4.74 -17.87 1.50
CA ILE A 458 4.81 -16.42 1.26
C ILE A 458 3.41 -15.85 1.09
N HIS A 459 2.62 -16.39 0.17
CA HIS A 459 1.25 -15.91 -0.06
C HIS A 459 0.36 -16.03 1.18
N SER A 460 0.48 -17.14 1.93
CA SER A 460 -0.31 -17.37 3.15
C SER A 460 -0.01 -16.34 4.24
N GLU A 461 1.27 -16.01 4.45
CA GLU A 461 1.68 -15.07 5.49
C GLU A 461 1.34 -13.62 5.12
N LEU A 462 1.60 -13.21 3.87
CA LEU A 462 1.22 -11.89 3.38
C LEU A 462 -0.30 -11.68 3.42
N ALA A 463 -1.10 -12.69 3.08
CA ALA A 463 -2.55 -12.62 3.15
C ALA A 463 -3.08 -12.36 4.59
N LYS A 464 -2.41 -12.89 5.62
CA LYS A 464 -2.78 -12.62 7.03
C LYS A 464 -2.58 -11.16 7.40
N VAL A 465 -1.48 -10.55 6.96
CA VAL A 465 -1.22 -9.13 7.22
C VAL A 465 -2.14 -8.26 6.38
N GLN A 466 -2.42 -8.63 5.13
CA GLN A 466 -3.39 -7.91 4.31
C GLN A 466 -4.80 -7.92 4.96
N GLN A 467 -5.23 -9.06 5.50
CA GLN A 467 -6.50 -9.13 6.25
C GLN A 467 -6.48 -8.22 7.49
N LEU A 468 -5.36 -8.19 8.23
CA LEU A 468 -5.21 -7.27 9.36
C LEU A 468 -5.33 -5.80 8.90
N CYS A 469 -4.78 -5.43 7.74
CA CYS A 469 -4.89 -4.09 7.19
C CYS A 469 -6.36 -3.72 6.88
N TYR A 470 -7.14 -4.64 6.32
CA TYR A 470 -8.59 -4.43 6.10
C TYR A 470 -9.35 -4.22 7.41
N ASP A 471 -9.11 -5.10 8.40
CA ASP A 471 -9.79 -5.02 9.70
C ASP A 471 -9.42 -3.70 10.40
N LYS A 472 -8.14 -3.31 10.35
CA LYS A 472 -7.64 -2.08 10.98
C LYS A 472 -8.12 -0.81 10.27
N ALA A 473 -8.23 -0.78 8.97
CA ALA A 473 -8.81 0.36 8.26
C ALA A 473 -10.25 0.63 8.72
N ALA A 474 -11.07 -0.41 8.88
CA ALA A 474 -12.42 -0.30 9.39
C ALA A 474 -12.45 0.18 10.85
N GLU A 475 -11.56 -0.36 11.72
CA GLU A 475 -11.42 0.09 13.12
C GLU A 475 -10.98 1.56 13.20
N MET A 476 -9.99 1.96 12.39
CA MET A 476 -9.48 3.33 12.32
C MET A 476 -10.57 4.30 11.88
N LYS A 477 -11.29 4.00 10.81
CA LYS A 477 -12.41 4.80 10.32
C LYS A 477 -13.47 5.03 11.40
N ALA A 478 -13.84 3.95 12.12
CA ALA A 478 -14.81 4.04 13.21
C ALA A 478 -14.29 4.91 14.40
N ALA A 479 -13.01 4.78 14.75
CA ALA A 479 -12.42 5.55 15.84
C ALA A 479 -12.28 7.04 15.47
N LEU A 480 -11.87 7.33 14.24
CA LEU A 480 -11.69 8.69 13.72
C LEU A 480 -12.99 9.49 13.66
N ALA A 481 -14.16 8.83 13.58
CA ALA A 481 -15.45 9.50 13.61
C ALA A 481 -15.70 10.30 14.90
N ASP A 482 -15.07 9.94 16.01
CA ASP A 482 -15.18 10.60 17.30
C ASP A 482 -13.95 11.48 17.65
N MET A 483 -12.95 11.57 16.76
CA MET A 483 -11.71 12.32 16.94
C MET A 483 -11.67 13.55 16.04
N SER A 484 -10.83 14.52 16.37
CA SER A 484 -10.61 15.70 15.52
C SER A 484 -9.23 16.34 15.78
N GLY A 485 -8.79 17.17 14.83
CA GLY A 485 -7.57 17.96 14.95
C GLY A 485 -6.32 17.08 15.16
N ASP A 486 -5.44 17.50 16.06
CA ASP A 486 -4.15 16.85 16.29
C ASP A 486 -4.28 15.41 16.86
N GLU A 487 -5.36 15.12 17.61
CA GLU A 487 -5.62 13.77 18.11
C GLU A 487 -5.92 12.80 16.96
N ALA A 488 -6.79 13.18 16.04
CA ALA A 488 -7.11 12.38 14.86
C ALA A 488 -5.86 12.17 13.97
N LYS A 489 -5.08 13.22 13.77
CA LYS A 489 -3.82 13.16 13.00
C LYS A 489 -2.81 12.21 13.63
N ALA A 490 -2.56 12.34 14.93
CA ALA A 490 -1.63 11.47 15.65
C ALA A 490 -2.09 10.00 15.63
N TYR A 491 -3.40 9.77 15.80
CA TYR A 491 -3.97 8.42 15.76
C TYR A 491 -3.83 7.79 14.37
N ALA A 492 -4.29 8.46 13.31
CA ALA A 492 -4.24 7.96 11.95
C ALA A 492 -2.79 7.65 11.52
N THR A 493 -1.89 8.63 11.69
CA THR A 493 -0.46 8.49 11.39
C THR A 493 0.16 7.31 12.15
N GLY A 494 -0.08 7.21 13.47
CA GLY A 494 0.51 6.17 14.30
C GLY A 494 0.01 4.76 13.96
N GLN A 495 -1.29 4.58 13.66
CA GLN A 495 -1.84 3.27 13.30
C GLN A 495 -1.33 2.79 11.94
N SER A 496 -1.33 3.64 10.93
CA SER A 496 -0.81 3.30 9.60
C SER A 496 0.69 2.98 9.64
N ALA A 497 1.49 3.77 10.35
CA ALA A 497 2.90 3.50 10.53
C ALA A 497 3.17 2.17 11.25
N ALA A 498 2.34 1.81 12.25
CA ALA A 498 2.46 0.53 12.95
C ALA A 498 2.14 -0.66 12.04
N LEU A 499 1.13 -0.55 11.17
CA LEU A 499 0.81 -1.58 10.17
C LEU A 499 1.94 -1.74 9.16
N ALA A 500 2.48 -0.64 8.63
CA ALA A 500 3.60 -0.66 7.71
C ALA A 500 4.85 -1.30 8.35
N GLN A 501 5.16 -0.97 9.60
CA GLN A 501 6.25 -1.60 10.34
C GLN A 501 6.04 -3.11 10.51
N GLN A 502 4.81 -3.53 10.81
CA GLN A 502 4.49 -4.95 10.97
C GLN A 502 4.63 -5.70 9.64
N ALA A 503 4.15 -5.13 8.53
CA ALA A 503 4.29 -5.70 7.20
C ALA A 503 5.77 -5.81 6.80
N HIS A 504 6.55 -4.74 7.00
CA HIS A 504 7.98 -4.72 6.73
C HIS A 504 8.74 -5.80 7.53
N THR A 505 8.49 -5.87 8.85
CA THR A 505 9.13 -6.86 9.72
C THR A 505 8.81 -8.29 9.27
N LEU A 506 7.53 -8.58 8.97
CA LEU A 506 7.14 -9.90 8.49
C LEU A 506 7.81 -10.24 7.16
N THR A 507 7.82 -9.31 6.21
CA THR A 507 8.42 -9.52 4.88
C THR A 507 9.90 -9.86 5.00
N LEU A 508 10.65 -9.14 5.84
CA LEU A 508 12.06 -9.41 6.08
C LEU A 508 12.30 -10.77 6.77
N GLU A 509 11.53 -11.08 7.83
CA GLU A 509 11.61 -12.37 8.53
C GLU A 509 11.29 -13.54 7.58
N LEU A 510 10.27 -13.38 6.76
CA LEU A 510 9.83 -14.36 5.78
C LEU A 510 10.88 -14.59 4.69
N TYR A 511 11.44 -13.50 4.13
CA TYR A 511 12.54 -13.57 3.16
C TYR A 511 13.73 -14.36 3.71
N LYS A 512 14.20 -14.01 4.93
CA LYS A 512 15.31 -14.72 5.59
C LYS A 512 15.00 -16.20 5.82
N HIS A 513 13.75 -16.52 6.15
CA HIS A 513 13.33 -17.91 6.34
C HIS A 513 13.38 -18.71 5.03
N VAL A 514 12.78 -18.20 3.95
CA VAL A 514 12.70 -18.94 2.68
C VAL A 514 14.05 -19.05 1.97
N VAL A 515 14.90 -18.02 2.06
CA VAL A 515 16.22 -18.02 1.38
C VAL A 515 17.25 -18.90 2.09
N SER A 516 17.30 -18.91 3.43
CA SER A 516 18.35 -19.58 4.18
C SER A 516 17.85 -20.52 5.29
N HIS A 517 16.53 -20.70 5.40
CA HIS A 517 15.88 -21.46 6.48
C HIS A 517 16.22 -20.94 7.89
N GLU A 518 16.46 -19.63 8.04
CA GLU A 518 16.60 -18.99 9.34
C GLU A 518 15.27 -19.04 10.08
N HIS A 519 15.30 -19.47 11.35
CA HIS A 519 14.09 -19.64 12.14
C HIS A 519 13.79 -18.41 12.99
N THR A 520 12.65 -17.79 12.75
CA THR A 520 12.09 -16.75 13.61
C THR A 520 11.14 -17.39 14.61
N TYR A 521 11.56 -17.49 15.88
CA TYR A 521 10.78 -18.12 16.93
C TYR A 521 9.77 -17.16 17.56
N GLY A 522 8.57 -17.68 17.86
CA GLY A 522 7.53 -16.98 18.60
C GLY A 522 7.85 -16.87 20.11
N GLU A 523 6.83 -16.58 20.90
CA GLU A 523 6.96 -16.47 22.35
C GLU A 523 7.23 -17.81 23.03
N TRP A 524 7.84 -17.75 24.24
CA TRP A 524 8.09 -18.93 25.05
C TRP A 524 6.80 -19.42 25.71
N GLU A 525 6.37 -20.62 25.38
CA GLU A 525 5.25 -21.29 26.02
C GLU A 525 5.72 -22.34 27.02
N THR A 526 5.15 -22.37 28.22
CA THR A 526 5.44 -23.42 29.20
C THR A 526 4.75 -24.71 28.77
N THR A 527 5.48 -25.62 28.17
CA THR A 527 4.97 -26.94 27.75
C THR A 527 4.99 -27.97 28.87
N THR A 528 5.87 -27.81 29.86
CA THR A 528 5.88 -28.59 31.09
C THR A 528 6.09 -27.66 32.27
N ALA A 529 5.09 -27.57 33.15
CA ALA A 529 5.21 -26.72 34.33
C ALA A 529 6.28 -27.27 35.31
N PRO A 530 7.15 -26.40 35.88
CA PRO A 530 8.11 -26.81 36.88
C PRO A 530 7.42 -27.25 38.18
N THR A 531 7.96 -28.25 38.83
CA THR A 531 7.57 -28.68 40.17
C THR A 531 8.67 -28.40 41.16
N CYS A 532 8.42 -28.59 42.44
CA CYS A 532 9.50 -28.53 43.45
C CYS A 532 10.50 -29.69 43.34
N LYS A 533 10.21 -30.72 42.55
CA LYS A 533 11.06 -31.89 42.31
C LYS A 533 11.76 -31.80 40.97
N ASP A 534 11.05 -31.47 39.94
CA ASP A 534 11.49 -31.52 38.56
C ASP A 534 11.46 -30.13 37.91
N GLU A 535 12.42 -29.85 37.06
CA GLU A 535 12.46 -28.66 36.23
C GLU A 535 11.31 -28.70 35.22
N GLY A 536 10.79 -27.54 34.85
CA GLY A 536 9.83 -27.38 33.77
C GLY A 536 10.52 -27.23 32.40
N VAL A 537 9.74 -27.18 31.36
CA VAL A 537 10.20 -26.95 29.99
C VAL A 537 9.33 -25.85 29.37
N ALA A 538 9.99 -24.87 28.80
CA ALA A 538 9.34 -23.94 27.87
C ALA A 538 9.81 -24.23 26.44
N THR A 539 8.92 -24.10 25.50
CA THR A 539 9.15 -24.33 24.07
C THR A 539 8.79 -23.08 23.29
N GLN A 540 9.57 -22.73 22.28
CA GLN A 540 9.19 -21.81 21.24
C GLN A 540 9.09 -22.58 19.93
N THR A 541 8.10 -22.25 19.12
CA THR A 541 7.93 -22.78 17.76
C THR A 541 8.28 -21.69 16.75
N CYS A 542 8.91 -22.05 15.65
CA CYS A 542 9.15 -21.11 14.55
C CYS A 542 7.80 -20.57 14.02
N LYS A 543 7.77 -19.30 13.65
CA LYS A 543 6.56 -18.66 13.10
C LYS A 543 6.14 -19.27 11.75
N PHE A 544 7.08 -19.83 11.00
CA PHE A 544 6.90 -20.24 9.61
C PHE A 544 7.01 -21.75 9.37
N CYS A 545 7.47 -22.54 10.35
CA CYS A 545 7.57 -24.00 10.22
C CYS A 545 7.46 -24.69 11.58
N ASP A 546 7.50 -26.03 11.60
CA ASP A 546 7.36 -26.85 12.82
C ASP A 546 8.64 -26.94 13.67
N ALA A 547 9.72 -26.22 13.30
CA ALA A 547 10.95 -26.22 14.08
C ALA A 547 10.72 -25.65 15.48
N THR A 548 11.22 -26.34 16.49
CA THR A 548 11.07 -25.92 17.88
C THR A 548 12.42 -25.83 18.59
N GLN A 549 12.50 -24.92 19.55
CA GLN A 549 13.58 -24.92 20.54
C GLN A 549 13.02 -24.95 21.95
N THR A 550 13.76 -25.50 22.88
CA THR A 550 13.32 -25.67 24.26
C THR A 550 14.34 -25.12 25.24
N LYS A 551 13.85 -24.62 26.38
CA LYS A 551 14.68 -24.27 27.53
C LYS A 551 14.12 -24.86 28.80
N SER A 552 15.02 -25.18 29.73
CA SER A 552 14.67 -25.64 31.08
C SER A 552 14.14 -24.45 31.90
N LEU A 553 13.09 -24.67 32.65
CA LEU A 553 12.57 -23.74 33.67
C LEU A 553 13.03 -24.24 35.05
N PRO A 554 13.54 -23.37 35.92
CA PRO A 554 13.99 -23.75 37.26
C PRO A 554 12.87 -24.39 38.05
N LYS A 555 13.21 -25.32 38.96
CA LYS A 555 12.24 -25.92 39.86
C LYS A 555 11.47 -24.86 40.63
N SER A 556 10.21 -25.15 40.89
CA SER A 556 9.35 -24.25 41.70
C SER A 556 9.79 -24.29 43.17
N ASP A 557 9.91 -23.13 43.78
CA ASP A 557 10.13 -23.00 45.23
C ASP A 557 8.85 -23.32 46.03
N GLY A 558 7.72 -23.43 45.37
CA GLY A 558 6.43 -23.73 45.98
C GLY A 558 6.28 -25.24 46.25
N HIS A 559 5.98 -25.60 47.51
CA HIS A 559 5.63 -26.96 47.89
C HIS A 559 4.13 -27.11 48.10
N SER A 560 3.57 -28.21 47.56
CA SER A 560 2.18 -28.63 47.84
C SER A 560 2.16 -29.50 49.08
N TRP A 561 1.90 -28.88 50.23
CA TRP A 561 1.85 -29.55 51.52
C TRP A 561 0.54 -30.36 51.65
N ASP A 562 0.65 -31.58 52.28
CA ASP A 562 -0.52 -32.33 52.75
C ASP A 562 -1.20 -31.64 53.96
N ASP A 563 -2.24 -32.27 54.50
CA ASP A 563 -2.97 -31.74 55.66
C ASP A 563 -2.14 -31.77 56.96
N GLY A 564 -0.97 -32.36 56.92
CA GLY A 564 -0.04 -32.53 58.06
C GLY A 564 -0.54 -33.49 59.10
N VAL A 565 0.41 -34.26 59.67
CA VAL A 565 0.16 -35.23 60.75
C VAL A 565 0.78 -34.70 62.03
N VAL A 566 0.09 -34.85 63.13
CA VAL A 566 0.68 -34.58 64.48
C VAL A 566 1.70 -35.68 64.78
N THR A 567 2.98 -35.34 64.66
CA THR A 567 4.11 -36.25 64.92
C THR A 567 4.57 -36.24 66.36
N LYS A 568 4.22 -35.21 67.09
CA LYS A 568 4.40 -35.11 68.54
C LYS A 568 3.21 -34.37 69.14
N THR A 569 2.52 -34.98 70.09
CA THR A 569 1.38 -34.34 70.75
C THR A 569 1.88 -33.28 71.76
N ALA A 570 1.23 -32.15 71.80
CA ALA A 570 1.52 -31.13 72.82
C ALA A 570 1.18 -31.63 74.20
N THR A 571 2.00 -31.31 75.19
CA THR A 571 1.77 -31.57 76.62
C THR A 571 1.69 -30.26 77.40
N THR A 572 1.44 -30.29 78.67
CA THR A 572 1.46 -29.09 79.51
C THR A 572 2.87 -28.55 79.75
N GLU A 573 3.92 -29.36 79.43
CA GLU A 573 5.32 -29.00 79.68
C GLU A 573 6.11 -28.74 78.38
N ALA A 574 5.52 -29.09 77.23
CA ALA A 574 6.24 -28.98 75.94
C ALA A 574 5.28 -28.86 74.77
N ASP A 575 5.71 -28.10 73.75
CA ASP A 575 5.02 -27.99 72.48
C ASP A 575 4.95 -29.31 71.75
N GLY A 576 3.82 -29.54 71.07
CA GLY A 576 3.67 -30.59 70.05
C GLY A 576 4.26 -30.16 68.72
N VAL A 577 4.25 -31.07 67.77
CA VAL A 577 4.74 -30.83 66.40
C VAL A 577 3.74 -31.42 65.41
N LYS A 578 3.34 -30.61 64.49
CA LYS A 578 2.61 -31.05 63.29
C LYS A 578 3.57 -31.03 62.11
N THR A 579 3.74 -32.16 61.46
CA THR A 579 4.63 -32.31 60.30
C THR A 579 3.78 -32.40 59.02
N TYR A 580 4.11 -31.57 58.08
CA TYR A 580 3.54 -31.58 56.72
C TYR A 580 4.55 -32.18 55.76
N THR A 581 4.07 -32.97 54.84
CA THR A 581 4.88 -33.56 53.77
C THR A 581 4.46 -33.02 52.42
N CYS A 582 5.39 -32.59 51.61
CA CYS A 582 5.09 -32.18 50.25
C CYS A 582 4.64 -33.40 49.44
N THR A 583 3.45 -33.30 48.82
CA THR A 583 2.86 -34.41 48.05
C THR A 583 3.64 -34.70 46.77
N VAL A 584 4.51 -33.78 46.32
CA VAL A 584 5.31 -33.92 45.09
C VAL A 584 6.75 -34.40 45.38
N CYS A 585 7.49 -33.73 46.25
CA CYS A 585 8.92 -34.00 46.47
C CYS A 585 9.24 -34.72 47.78
N GLN A 586 8.25 -34.98 48.62
CA GLN A 586 8.36 -35.63 49.94
C GLN A 586 9.20 -34.82 50.95
N ALA A 587 9.54 -33.56 50.65
CA ALA A 587 10.13 -32.69 51.66
C ALA A 587 9.17 -32.46 52.81
N THR A 588 9.70 -32.33 54.04
CA THR A 588 8.87 -32.11 55.24
C THR A 588 9.12 -30.74 55.83
N LYS A 589 8.05 -30.11 56.37
CA LYS A 589 8.13 -28.96 57.26
C LYS A 589 7.41 -29.25 58.56
N ALA A 590 7.89 -28.72 59.65
CA ALA A 590 7.28 -28.87 60.97
C ALA A 590 6.75 -27.53 61.48
N GLU A 591 5.57 -27.56 62.07
CA GLU A 591 4.96 -26.44 62.79
C GLU A 591 4.76 -26.84 64.25
N ALA A 592 5.07 -25.92 65.17
CA ALA A 592 4.83 -26.15 66.60
C ALA A 592 3.32 -26.05 66.93
N ILE A 593 2.84 -27.02 67.70
CA ILE A 593 1.51 -26.95 68.35
C ILE A 593 1.76 -26.44 69.75
N PRO A 594 1.23 -25.26 70.13
CA PRO A 594 1.50 -24.72 71.47
C PRO A 594 1.20 -25.71 72.59
N ALA A 595 2.01 -25.70 73.64
CA ALA A 595 1.80 -26.49 74.85
C ALA A 595 0.41 -26.26 75.44
N LEU A 596 -0.19 -27.31 75.94
CA LEU A 596 -1.49 -27.23 76.58
C LEU A 596 -1.42 -26.33 77.84
N ALA A 597 -2.38 -25.44 77.98
CA ALA A 597 -2.44 -24.64 79.16
C ALA A 597 -2.58 -25.52 80.40
N SER A 598 -1.71 -25.34 81.45
CA SER A 598 -1.87 -26.03 82.72
C SER A 598 -3.13 -25.51 83.39
N ASP A 599 -4.09 -26.39 83.64
CA ASP A 599 -5.26 -26.05 84.51
C ASP A 599 -4.80 -25.74 85.94
N ALA A 600 -4.44 -24.50 86.15
CA ALA A 600 -4.36 -23.98 87.51
C ALA A 600 -5.73 -23.35 87.84
N GLY A 601 -6.54 -24.10 88.60
CA GLY A 601 -7.88 -23.71 88.96
C GLY A 601 -7.92 -22.39 89.71
N SER A 602 -8.90 -21.57 89.39
CA SER A 602 -9.60 -20.76 90.41
C SER A 602 -10.98 -20.38 89.89
N ASN A 603 -11.96 -20.69 90.78
CA ASN A 603 -13.33 -20.21 90.70
C ASN A 603 -13.47 -18.70 90.81
N ALA A 604 -14.32 -18.11 89.99
CA ALA A 604 -15.43 -17.24 90.38
C ALA A 604 -15.84 -16.29 89.27
N PRO A 605 -17.01 -15.69 89.31
CA PRO A 605 -17.96 -15.75 88.20
C PRO A 605 -18.13 -14.42 87.42
N ALA A 606 -18.74 -14.58 86.33
CA ALA A 606 -19.52 -13.64 85.52
C ALA A 606 -19.44 -12.13 85.72
N SER A 607 -19.12 -11.40 84.71
CA SER A 607 -19.89 -10.25 84.21
C SER A 607 -19.53 -9.94 82.77
N GLU A 608 -20.54 -10.01 81.93
CA GLU A 608 -20.51 -9.26 80.68
C GLU A 608 -20.40 -7.77 80.96
N PRO A 609 -19.83 -6.99 80.10
CA PRO A 609 -20.61 -6.29 79.11
C PRO A 609 -19.91 -6.06 77.74
N ASN A 610 -20.75 -5.95 76.85
CA ASN A 610 -20.93 -5.25 75.58
C ASN A 610 -19.82 -4.32 74.99
N PRO A 611 -19.87 -4.05 73.72
CA PRO A 611 -18.72 -3.78 72.86
C PRO A 611 -18.40 -2.27 72.76
N ALA A 612 -17.14 -1.99 72.51
CA ALA A 612 -16.72 -0.64 72.08
C ALA A 612 -15.80 -0.73 70.86
N THR A 613 -16.26 -0.03 69.91
CA THR A 613 -15.56 0.47 68.70
C THR A 613 -14.26 1.17 69.03
N GLY A 614 -13.29 1.10 68.16
CA GLY A 614 -12.13 2.01 68.19
C GLY A 614 -10.98 1.60 67.33
N ASP A 615 -11.02 2.08 66.19
CA ASP A 615 -10.02 2.57 65.25
C ASP A 615 -8.59 2.71 65.80
N SER A 616 -7.63 2.28 65.07
CA SER A 616 -6.47 3.10 64.70
C SER A 616 -5.45 2.36 63.83
N ALA A 617 -5.19 3.05 62.79
CA ALA A 617 -4.19 2.86 61.77
C ALA A 617 -2.80 2.52 62.27
N ASN A 618 -2.07 1.72 61.52
CA ASN A 618 -0.66 1.98 61.31
C ASN A 618 -0.24 1.66 59.86
N LEU A 619 0.11 2.74 59.26
CA LEU A 619 0.68 2.92 57.92
C LEU A 619 2.15 2.53 57.98
N MET A 620 2.61 1.61 57.08
CA MET A 620 3.98 1.62 56.59
C MET A 620 4.03 1.07 55.16
N LEU A 621 4.10 1.97 54.29
CA LEU A 621 4.91 2.27 53.13
C LEU A 621 5.90 1.17 52.72
N LEU A 622 5.68 0.58 51.55
CA LEU A 622 6.76 0.15 50.66
C LEU A 622 6.26 0.19 49.22
N GLY A 623 7.02 0.89 48.38
CA GLY A 623 6.69 1.23 47.01
C GLY A 623 6.58 0.04 46.06
N ALA A 624 5.59 0.11 45.21
CA ALA A 624 5.42 -0.82 44.10
C ALA A 624 5.75 -0.11 42.79
N VAL A 625 6.62 -0.73 42.06
CA VAL A 625 6.87 -0.46 40.62
C VAL A 625 5.68 -1.04 39.87
N MET A 626 4.94 -0.19 39.14
CA MET A 626 3.93 -0.65 38.18
C MET A 626 4.61 -1.09 36.92
N LEU A 627 4.41 -2.35 36.56
CA LEU A 627 4.47 -2.84 35.19
C LEU A 627 3.03 -3.09 34.74
N LEU A 628 2.61 -2.33 33.76
CA LEU A 628 1.34 -2.54 33.07
C LEU A 628 1.46 -3.76 32.14
N SER A 629 0.77 -4.83 32.47
CA SER A 629 0.45 -5.89 31.53
C SER A 629 -1.04 -5.78 31.19
N VAL A 630 -1.32 -5.45 29.94
CA VAL A 630 -2.68 -5.45 29.37
C VAL A 630 -3.02 -6.89 29.00
N THR A 631 -3.84 -7.54 29.81
CA THR A 631 -4.51 -8.79 29.43
C THR A 631 -5.92 -8.45 28.98
N GLY A 632 -6.18 -8.56 27.70
CA GLY A 632 -7.51 -8.45 27.13
C GLY A 632 -8.38 -9.63 27.55
N THR A 633 -9.47 -9.33 28.24
CA THR A 633 -10.51 -10.30 28.60
C THR A 633 -11.58 -10.29 27.53
N VAL A 634 -11.66 -11.39 26.78
CA VAL A 634 -12.75 -11.62 25.81
C VAL A 634 -14.03 -11.96 26.55
N PHE A 635 -15.04 -11.09 26.48
CA PHE A 635 -16.40 -11.40 26.89
C PHE A 635 -17.18 -12.01 25.73
N VAL A 636 -17.46 -13.30 25.80
CA VAL A 636 -18.41 -13.98 24.91
C VAL A 636 -19.83 -13.74 25.42
N VAL A 637 -20.59 -12.88 24.74
CA VAL A 637 -22.03 -12.72 24.97
C VAL A 637 -22.78 -13.70 24.07
N LYS A 638 -23.30 -14.78 24.66
CA LYS A 638 -24.28 -15.65 24.01
C LYS A 638 -25.63 -14.93 23.93
N LYS A 639 -26.05 -14.51 22.73
CA LYS A 639 -27.41 -14.03 22.47
C LYS A 639 -28.28 -15.21 22.09
N LYS A 640 -29.23 -15.56 22.97
CA LYS A 640 -30.32 -16.48 22.66
C LYS A 640 -31.27 -15.84 21.66
N ILE A 641 -31.46 -16.51 20.54
CA ILE A 641 -32.52 -16.20 19.59
C ILE A 641 -33.80 -16.89 20.10
N LEU A 642 -34.83 -16.12 20.32
CA LEU A 642 -36.21 -16.59 20.48
C LEU A 642 -36.99 -16.20 19.23
N VAL A 643 -37.50 -17.23 18.56
CA VAL A 643 -38.38 -17.18 17.40
C VAL A 643 -39.75 -16.65 17.83
N LYS A 644 -40.23 -15.67 17.10
CA LYS A 644 -41.63 -15.63 16.65
C LYS A 644 -41.71 -14.85 15.34
#